data_9ee43cfaddc3bc2fbf5ec25c020e7c9b
#
_entry.id   9ee43cfaddc3bc2fbf5ec25c020e7c9b
#
_cell.length_a   1.000
_cell.length_b   1.000
_cell.length_c   1.000
_cell.angle_alpha   90.00
_cell.angle_beta   90.00
_cell.angle_gamma   90.00
#
_symmetry.space_group_name_H-M   'P 1'
#
loop_
_entity.id
_entity.type
_entity.pdbx_description
1 polymer ?
#
loop_
_entity_poly.entity_id
_entity_poly.type
_entity_poly.pdbx_seq_one_letter_code
_entity_poly.pdbx_strand_id
1 'polypeptide(L)'
;MSRAMTKRVHKALTDENLQTALTRLLGLIKFVRQIAFTGLDFESLSHEIRRIKEDSIANLPQLVEQFKSQATKAGVVVYEAEDADDANKYVLKLAQERKVKHIVKSKSMLGEEIELREHLEKAGIEVTETDIGEWIVQLAGERPAHLVGPAIHKTIEQVAELISKATGQELGTDPQALLDAARRALRQTYIDADMGISGANIAIAETGTLVVVTNEGNGCMATTLPSVHVAVVGYEKIVSSWKDAAAIFRLLSRCTAGMKMPVYISHITGPGRTDAIPGAMLHGAGGPDEVHIVLVDNGRWQMRETDEFREALYCIKCGACLNVCPVFASVAGQVYGYIYQGGIGAILTAFLHSVDEAEEVASLCLGCMACKEACPARIDIPQMITRLRASLAQEKGLPLLNRIAYGSILKHQPRLDRVIRIGSHLQQPFVDADLMIRRLPGPLNALTQTISLPALSHRPLRDRLKDYSSPKLTDKPKVAFYAGCVAAYAYPEIGEDVMKVLKECGAEPYYPAGQACCGAPAYFAGDVETALSLAKTNIAALEEMKPDCIVTVCPGCAAVLQREYLSLTSAEPRWNQRARALAGKIRDFSQLVLELTPSAGEKPSRNQKVTYHDPCHLKRGIGVYSEPRQLLQREGFEVLEMADSDACCGFGGHVVLSYPELSKSVLKRKLDNIEATGAETVITNCIPCILQLRGGLDKRHSHIKVMHSAELLAKSF
;
A
#
# COMPACT_ATOMS: atom_id res chain seq x y z
N MET A 1 5.04 -10.14 17.91
CA MET A 1 4.47 -8.78 17.83
C MET A 1 5.22 -7.86 18.78
N SER A 2 5.79 -6.78 18.28
CA SER A 2 6.56 -5.81 19.08
C SER A 2 5.62 -4.95 19.93
N ARG A 3 5.87 -4.93 21.25
CA ARG A 3 5.16 -4.01 22.17
C ARG A 3 5.44 -2.55 21.81
N ALA A 4 6.59 -2.27 21.19
CA ALA A 4 6.98 -0.93 20.76
C ALA A 4 6.08 -0.45 19.63
N MET A 5 5.84 -1.26 18.59
CA MET A 5 4.94 -0.92 17.48
C MET A 5 3.50 -0.70 17.96
N THR A 6 2.98 -1.54 18.85
CA THR A 6 1.63 -1.35 19.42
C THR A 6 1.51 0.00 20.14
N LYS A 7 2.53 0.38 20.95
CA LYS A 7 2.54 1.69 21.62
C LYS A 7 2.60 2.86 20.65
N ARG A 8 3.42 2.77 19.58
CA ARG A 8 3.49 3.80 18.52
C ARG A 8 2.15 3.98 17.82
N VAL A 9 1.51 2.87 17.46
CA VAL A 9 0.16 2.87 16.85
C VAL A 9 -0.86 3.51 17.79
N HIS A 10 -0.91 3.10 19.06
CA HIS A 10 -1.84 3.64 20.04
C HIS A 10 -1.65 5.16 20.23
N LYS A 11 -0.40 5.62 20.40
CA LYS A 11 -0.07 7.05 20.53
C LYS A 11 -0.59 7.84 19.32
N ALA A 12 -0.33 7.36 18.10
CA ALA A 12 -0.78 8.05 16.89
C ALA A 12 -2.31 8.09 16.75
N LEU A 13 -3.01 7.02 17.15
CA LEU A 13 -4.47 6.95 17.08
C LEU A 13 -5.18 7.84 18.11
N THR A 14 -4.51 8.14 19.25
CA THR A 14 -5.04 8.97 20.34
C THR A 14 -4.62 10.44 20.23
N ASP A 15 -3.75 10.79 19.29
CA ASP A 15 -3.32 12.17 19.05
C ASP A 15 -4.35 12.89 18.16
N GLU A 16 -5.22 13.70 18.79
CA GLU A 16 -6.29 14.44 18.11
C GLU A 16 -5.77 15.44 17.06
N ASN A 17 -4.63 16.09 17.34
CA ASN A 17 -4.01 17.02 16.40
C ASN A 17 -3.55 16.28 15.13
N LEU A 18 -2.87 15.16 15.30
CA LEU A 18 -2.45 14.30 14.20
C LEU A 18 -3.64 13.80 13.38
N GLN A 19 -4.72 13.32 14.03
CA GLN A 19 -5.90 12.81 13.34
C GLN A 19 -6.61 13.90 12.52
N THR A 20 -6.69 15.12 13.08
CA THR A 20 -7.25 16.29 12.39
C THR A 20 -6.40 16.69 11.18
N ALA A 21 -5.09 16.75 11.34
CA ALA A 21 -4.14 17.10 10.28
C ALA A 21 -4.19 16.08 9.14
N LEU A 22 -4.19 14.77 9.45
CA LEU A 22 -4.29 13.69 8.45
C LEU A 22 -5.61 13.75 7.67
N THR A 23 -6.72 13.98 8.34
CA THR A 23 -8.05 14.06 7.71
C THR A 23 -8.11 15.21 6.71
N ARG A 24 -7.62 16.39 7.10
CA ARG A 24 -7.59 17.58 6.23
C ARG A 24 -6.67 17.38 5.03
N LEU A 25 -5.44 16.92 5.27
CA LEU A 25 -4.44 16.74 4.23
C LEU A 25 -4.88 15.71 3.19
N LEU A 26 -5.28 14.52 3.64
CA LEU A 26 -5.64 13.44 2.73
C LEU A 26 -6.92 13.76 1.94
N GLY A 27 -7.86 14.47 2.55
CA GLY A 27 -9.02 15.03 1.85
C GLY A 27 -8.63 16.01 0.75
N LEU A 28 -7.73 16.95 1.06
CA LEU A 28 -7.21 17.91 0.09
C LEU A 28 -6.45 17.20 -1.06
N ILE A 29 -5.50 16.31 -0.72
CA ILE A 29 -4.73 15.58 -1.72
C ILE A 29 -5.65 14.76 -2.64
N LYS A 30 -6.66 14.10 -2.09
CA LYS A 30 -7.65 13.36 -2.89
C LYS A 30 -8.36 14.28 -3.89
N PHE A 31 -8.82 15.43 -3.43
CA PHE A 31 -9.54 16.41 -4.26
C PHE A 31 -8.64 16.97 -5.38
N VAL A 32 -7.44 17.48 -5.04
CA VAL A 32 -6.54 18.08 -6.06
C VAL A 32 -6.03 17.03 -7.05
N ARG A 33 -5.84 15.78 -6.62
CA ARG A 33 -5.48 14.69 -7.53
C ARG A 33 -6.58 14.39 -8.53
N GLN A 34 -7.85 14.34 -8.12
CA GLN A 34 -8.95 14.15 -9.07
C GLN A 34 -8.91 15.18 -10.20
N ILE A 35 -8.68 16.45 -9.86
CA ILE A 35 -8.55 17.54 -10.85
C ILE A 35 -7.30 17.33 -11.73
N ALA A 36 -6.17 16.98 -11.14
CA ALA A 36 -4.91 16.83 -11.87
C ALA A 36 -4.92 15.66 -12.87
N PHE A 37 -5.73 14.63 -12.62
CA PHE A 37 -5.88 13.47 -13.51
C PHE A 37 -6.99 13.62 -14.55
N THR A 38 -7.82 14.68 -14.49
CA THR A 38 -8.88 14.91 -15.47
C THR A 38 -8.28 15.01 -16.89
N GLY A 39 -8.80 14.18 -17.80
CA GLY A 39 -8.37 14.14 -19.20
C GLY A 39 -7.03 13.44 -19.44
N LEU A 40 -6.48 12.72 -18.43
CA LEU A 40 -5.26 11.94 -18.56
C LEU A 40 -5.58 10.44 -18.56
N ASP A 41 -5.06 9.71 -19.52
CA ASP A 41 -5.04 8.25 -19.49
C ASP A 41 -3.94 7.77 -18.52
N PHE A 42 -4.32 7.61 -17.25
CA PHE A 42 -3.41 7.14 -16.21
C PHE A 42 -2.92 5.71 -16.47
N GLU A 43 -3.80 4.86 -16.98
CA GLU A 43 -3.53 3.45 -17.20
C GLU A 43 -2.42 3.28 -18.24
N SER A 44 -2.57 3.86 -19.42
CA SER A 44 -1.57 3.82 -20.48
C SER A 44 -0.23 4.39 -20.04
N LEU A 45 -0.24 5.57 -19.37
CA LEU A 45 0.99 6.21 -18.93
C LEU A 45 1.69 5.45 -17.79
N SER A 46 0.95 4.82 -16.91
CA SER A 46 1.53 3.99 -15.86
C SER A 46 2.17 2.70 -16.40
N HIS A 47 1.61 2.13 -17.47
CA HIS A 47 2.25 1.03 -18.20
C HIS A 47 3.55 1.49 -18.90
N GLU A 48 3.55 2.67 -19.50
CA GLU A 48 4.76 3.26 -20.09
C GLU A 48 5.86 3.44 -19.03
N ILE A 49 5.54 4.04 -17.88
CA ILE A 49 6.50 4.24 -16.78
C ILE A 49 6.98 2.88 -16.22
N ARG A 50 6.09 1.91 -16.08
CA ARG A 50 6.47 0.56 -15.67
C ARG A 50 7.55 0.00 -16.59
N ARG A 51 7.32 0.02 -17.91
CA ARG A 51 8.27 -0.48 -18.90
C ARG A 51 9.59 0.28 -18.85
N ILE A 52 9.57 1.63 -18.80
CA ILE A 52 10.78 2.46 -18.69
C ILE A 52 11.61 2.02 -17.48
N LYS A 53 10.99 1.86 -16.31
CA LYS A 53 11.70 1.47 -15.09
C LYS A 53 12.20 0.03 -15.14
N GLU A 54 11.43 -0.88 -15.71
CA GLU A 54 11.82 -2.28 -15.91
C GLU A 54 13.02 -2.39 -16.83
N ASP A 55 12.99 -1.71 -17.99
CA ASP A 55 14.11 -1.65 -18.94
C ASP A 55 15.35 -0.99 -18.32
N SER A 56 15.16 0.10 -17.57
CA SER A 56 16.27 0.81 -16.91
C SER A 56 16.95 -0.07 -15.85
N ILE A 57 16.20 -0.77 -15.01
CA ILE A 57 16.76 -1.64 -13.98
C ILE A 57 17.37 -2.92 -14.58
N ALA A 58 16.81 -3.46 -15.65
CA ALA A 58 17.39 -4.59 -16.37
C ALA A 58 18.76 -4.23 -16.96
N ASN A 59 18.89 -3.05 -17.57
CA ASN A 59 20.11 -2.57 -18.22
C ASN A 59 20.94 -1.63 -17.34
N LEU A 60 20.75 -1.66 -16.02
CA LEU A 60 21.36 -0.71 -15.09
C LEU A 60 22.90 -0.64 -15.19
N PRO A 61 23.66 -1.75 -15.29
CA PRO A 61 25.11 -1.67 -15.41
C PRO A 61 25.58 -0.82 -16.59
N GLN A 62 24.96 -0.99 -17.77
CA GLN A 62 25.30 -0.24 -18.98
C GLN A 62 24.92 1.23 -18.86
N LEU A 63 23.74 1.50 -18.26
CA LEU A 63 23.26 2.87 -18.05
C LEU A 63 24.12 3.64 -17.04
N VAL A 64 24.64 2.98 -16.00
CA VAL A 64 25.56 3.58 -15.04
C VAL A 64 26.86 4.01 -15.74
N GLU A 65 27.47 3.14 -16.52
CA GLU A 65 28.71 3.47 -17.24
C GLU A 65 28.48 4.59 -18.25
N GLN A 66 27.37 4.57 -18.97
CA GLN A 66 27.00 5.65 -19.89
C GLN A 66 26.83 6.96 -19.15
N PHE A 67 26.06 6.97 -18.05
CA PHE A 67 25.85 8.15 -17.21
C PHE A 67 27.15 8.75 -16.71
N LYS A 68 28.02 7.94 -16.14
CA LYS A 68 29.35 8.35 -15.62
C LYS A 68 30.18 8.99 -16.72
N SER A 69 30.27 8.33 -17.89
CA SER A 69 31.02 8.82 -19.02
C SER A 69 30.51 10.19 -19.50
N GLN A 70 29.21 10.37 -19.62
CA GLN A 70 28.63 11.64 -20.09
C GLN A 70 28.75 12.76 -19.05
N ALA A 71 28.49 12.46 -17.76
CA ALA A 71 28.64 13.43 -16.68
C ALA A 71 30.09 13.90 -16.54
N THR A 72 31.08 13.00 -16.63
CA THR A 72 32.49 13.35 -16.59
C THR A 72 32.92 14.22 -17.78
N LYS A 73 32.43 13.93 -18.99
CA LYS A 73 32.66 14.79 -20.17
C LYS A 73 32.07 16.20 -19.99
N ALA A 74 31.01 16.33 -19.20
CA ALA A 74 30.40 17.62 -18.88
C ALA A 74 31.11 18.38 -17.75
N GLY A 75 32.18 17.82 -17.16
CA GLY A 75 32.97 18.43 -16.08
C GLY A 75 32.49 18.06 -14.66
N VAL A 76 31.68 17.04 -14.53
CA VAL A 76 31.21 16.54 -13.22
C VAL A 76 32.18 15.51 -12.67
N VAL A 77 32.45 15.57 -11.37
CA VAL A 77 33.13 14.50 -10.64
C VAL A 77 32.12 13.46 -10.20
N VAL A 78 32.23 12.23 -10.67
CA VAL A 78 31.31 11.14 -10.29
C VAL A 78 32.03 10.18 -9.34
N TYR A 79 31.46 9.96 -8.16
CA TYR A 79 31.92 9.01 -7.16
C TYR A 79 30.88 7.91 -6.98
N GLU A 80 31.31 6.66 -6.95
CA GLU A 80 30.46 5.50 -6.67
C GLU A 80 30.68 5.07 -5.21
N ALA A 81 29.64 5.16 -4.40
CA ALA A 81 29.68 4.76 -3.00
C ALA A 81 29.00 3.40 -2.81
N GLU A 82 29.69 2.50 -2.12
CA GLU A 82 29.19 1.14 -1.86
C GLU A 82 28.03 1.15 -0.86
N ASP A 83 28.11 2.01 0.16
CA ASP A 83 27.12 2.11 1.22
C ASP A 83 26.97 3.55 1.75
N ALA A 84 26.15 3.68 2.80
CA ALA A 84 25.89 4.96 3.46
C ALA A 84 27.15 5.58 4.09
N ASP A 85 28.01 4.76 4.71
CA ASP A 85 29.22 5.21 5.40
C ASP A 85 30.27 5.71 4.40
N ASP A 86 30.44 5.02 3.27
CA ASP A 86 31.34 5.42 2.19
C ASP A 86 30.89 6.74 1.54
N ALA A 87 29.58 6.89 1.26
CA ALA A 87 29.00 8.12 0.75
C ALA A 87 29.24 9.30 1.70
N ASN A 88 28.96 9.10 2.99
CA ASN A 88 29.14 10.11 4.02
C ASN A 88 30.61 10.53 4.20
N LYS A 89 31.54 9.59 4.18
CA LYS A 89 33.00 9.86 4.23
C LYS A 89 33.46 10.69 3.04
N TYR A 90 32.98 10.36 1.83
CA TYR A 90 33.35 11.13 0.64
C TYR A 90 32.89 12.59 0.75
N VAL A 91 31.60 12.82 1.12
CA VAL A 91 31.07 14.19 1.25
C VAL A 91 31.76 14.96 2.35
N LEU A 92 32.02 14.34 3.50
CA LEU A 92 32.74 14.98 4.62
C LEU A 92 34.17 15.35 4.22
N LYS A 93 34.90 14.45 3.56
CA LYS A 93 36.25 14.72 3.07
C LYS A 93 36.27 15.90 2.11
N LEU A 94 35.37 15.94 1.15
CA LEU A 94 35.23 17.06 0.22
C LEU A 94 34.95 18.37 0.96
N ALA A 95 34.03 18.37 1.91
CA ALA A 95 33.71 19.54 2.72
C ALA A 95 34.93 20.05 3.52
N GLN A 96 35.72 19.15 4.10
CA GLN A 96 36.96 19.51 4.82
C GLN A 96 38.04 20.08 3.89
N GLU A 97 38.27 19.47 2.71
CA GLU A 97 39.20 19.96 1.71
C GLU A 97 38.86 21.35 1.18
N ARG A 98 37.55 21.65 1.07
CA ARG A 98 37.02 22.98 0.65
C ARG A 98 36.79 23.93 1.81
N LYS A 99 37.12 23.53 3.07
CA LYS A 99 36.95 24.32 4.30
C LYS A 99 35.51 24.81 4.51
N VAL A 100 34.55 23.97 4.12
CA VAL A 100 33.11 24.25 4.22
C VAL A 100 32.70 24.37 5.68
N LYS A 101 31.95 25.41 6.01
CA LYS A 101 31.35 25.65 7.33
C LYS A 101 29.84 25.57 7.29
N HIS A 102 29.23 26.07 6.22
CA HIS A 102 27.80 26.16 6.05
C HIS A 102 27.33 25.42 4.79
N ILE A 103 26.39 24.51 4.98
CA ILE A 103 25.78 23.72 3.92
C ILE A 103 24.29 24.02 3.85
N VAL A 104 23.79 24.30 2.65
CA VAL A 104 22.36 24.31 2.35
C VAL A 104 21.97 23.01 1.68
N LYS A 105 20.97 22.33 2.23
CA LYS A 105 20.52 21.04 1.71
C LYS A 105 19.09 21.18 1.17
N SER A 106 18.90 20.85 -0.11
CA SER A 106 17.56 20.68 -0.64
C SER A 106 17.04 19.30 -0.25
N LYS A 107 15.72 19.15 -0.16
CA LYS A 107 15.06 17.90 0.20
C LYS A 107 15.60 16.71 -0.59
N SER A 108 16.18 15.74 0.09
CA SER A 108 16.73 14.51 -0.48
C SER A 108 16.39 13.31 0.39
N MET A 109 15.55 12.42 -0.13
CA MET A 109 15.22 11.17 0.57
C MET A 109 16.44 10.27 0.75
N LEU A 110 17.40 10.31 -0.17
CA LEU A 110 18.63 9.54 -0.04
C LEU A 110 19.58 10.16 1.00
N GLY A 111 19.64 11.50 1.08
CA GLY A 111 20.37 12.16 2.15
C GLY A 111 19.86 11.80 3.55
N GLU A 112 18.53 11.65 3.69
CA GLU A 112 17.91 11.15 4.94
C GLU A 112 18.18 9.65 5.15
N GLU A 113 18.18 8.84 4.07
CA GLU A 113 18.45 7.39 4.12
C GLU A 113 19.83 7.10 4.69
N ILE A 114 20.86 7.87 4.29
CA ILE A 114 22.24 7.70 4.72
C ILE A 114 22.60 8.55 5.96
N GLU A 115 21.62 9.25 6.55
CA GLU A 115 21.83 10.14 7.71
C GLU A 115 22.95 11.18 7.49
N LEU A 116 23.02 11.73 6.24
CA LEU A 116 24.11 12.60 5.81
C LEU A 116 24.21 13.87 6.64
N ARG A 117 23.07 14.51 6.97
CA ARG A 117 23.04 15.72 7.80
C ARG A 117 23.64 15.46 9.16
N GLU A 118 23.19 14.44 9.86
CA GLU A 118 23.67 14.05 11.19
C GLU A 118 25.17 13.74 11.20
N HIS A 119 25.66 13.13 10.10
CA HIS A 119 27.10 12.82 9.94
C HIS A 119 27.94 14.10 9.81
N LEU A 120 27.50 15.06 9.01
CA LEU A 120 28.19 16.35 8.82
C LEU A 120 28.12 17.25 10.07
N GLU A 121 26.96 17.31 10.73
CA GLU A 121 26.77 18.06 11.98
C GLU A 121 27.68 17.54 13.11
N LYS A 122 27.85 16.21 13.22
CA LYS A 122 28.80 15.61 14.18
C LYS A 122 30.24 16.00 13.93
N ALA A 123 30.59 16.33 12.68
CA ALA A 123 31.92 16.84 12.32
C ALA A 123 32.07 18.36 12.49
N GLY A 124 31.06 19.05 13.01
CA GLY A 124 31.07 20.50 13.28
C GLY A 124 30.72 21.36 12.06
N ILE A 125 30.11 20.81 11.02
CA ILE A 125 29.64 21.56 9.85
C ILE A 125 28.15 21.85 10.04
N GLU A 126 27.75 23.10 9.87
CA GLU A 126 26.36 23.50 9.96
C GLU A 126 25.60 23.11 8.68
N VAL A 127 24.49 22.37 8.82
CA VAL A 127 23.64 21.94 7.70
C VAL A 127 22.22 22.47 7.88
N THR A 128 21.75 23.29 6.95
CA THR A 128 20.38 23.82 6.98
C THR A 128 19.51 23.20 5.90
N GLU A 129 18.40 22.59 6.30
CA GLU A 129 17.35 22.16 5.39
C GLU A 129 16.64 23.37 4.78
N THR A 130 16.39 23.34 3.48
CA THR A 130 15.86 24.49 2.75
C THR A 130 14.43 24.35 2.23
N ASP A 131 13.88 23.15 2.23
CA ASP A 131 12.43 22.92 2.10
C ASP A 131 11.76 23.34 3.40
N ILE A 132 10.74 24.20 3.37
CA ILE A 132 10.10 24.73 4.59
C ILE A 132 9.60 23.60 5.49
N GLY A 133 9.01 22.56 4.93
CA GLY A 133 8.55 21.42 5.71
C GLY A 133 9.68 20.64 6.39
N GLU A 134 10.81 20.42 5.69
CA GLU A 134 12.01 19.78 6.25
C GLU A 134 12.67 20.70 7.30
N TRP A 135 12.72 22.01 7.06
CA TRP A 135 13.26 22.96 8.03
C TRP A 135 12.47 22.99 9.33
N ILE A 136 11.13 22.99 9.27
CA ILE A 136 10.27 22.89 10.46
C ILE A 136 10.54 21.58 11.23
N VAL A 137 10.72 20.46 10.53
CA VAL A 137 11.03 19.15 11.14
C VAL A 137 12.44 19.18 11.76
N GLN A 138 13.43 19.80 11.10
CA GLN A 138 14.77 20.01 11.63
C GLN A 138 14.72 20.84 12.92
N LEU A 139 14.00 21.97 12.92
CA LEU A 139 13.83 22.82 14.12
C LEU A 139 13.15 22.08 15.28
N ALA A 140 12.25 21.13 14.97
CA ALA A 140 11.59 20.29 15.96
C ALA A 140 12.46 19.13 16.46
N GLY A 141 13.60 18.83 15.82
CA GLY A 141 14.42 17.64 16.11
C GLY A 141 13.70 16.34 15.85
N GLU A 142 12.80 16.30 14.84
CA GLU A 142 11.96 15.16 14.52
C GLU A 142 12.28 14.57 13.14
N ARG A 143 11.70 13.40 12.84
CA ARG A 143 11.72 12.81 11.49
C ARG A 143 10.48 13.22 10.68
N PRO A 144 10.59 13.28 9.33
CA PRO A 144 9.47 13.63 8.46
C PRO A 144 8.28 12.68 8.63
N ALA A 145 7.07 13.23 8.71
CA ALA A 145 5.82 12.44 8.84
C ALA A 145 5.26 11.97 7.50
N HIS A 146 5.69 12.56 6.39
CA HIS A 146 5.28 12.19 5.02
C HIS A 146 6.37 12.55 4.03
N LEU A 147 6.56 11.72 2.99
CA LEU A 147 7.60 11.91 1.96
C LEU A 147 7.54 13.28 1.26
N VAL A 148 6.35 13.87 1.12
CA VAL A 148 6.13 15.12 0.37
C VAL A 148 5.84 16.29 1.29
N GLY A 149 5.08 16.07 2.35
CA GLY A 149 4.74 17.08 3.36
C GLY A 149 5.34 16.71 4.71
N PRO A 150 6.63 16.99 4.97
CA PRO A 150 7.34 16.48 6.15
C PRO A 150 6.70 16.86 7.47
N ALA A 151 6.21 18.10 7.59
CA ALA A 151 5.67 18.69 8.82
C ALA A 151 4.13 18.58 8.96
N ILE A 152 3.47 17.70 8.20
CA ILE A 152 1.99 17.59 8.19
C ILE A 152 1.35 17.28 9.55
N HIS A 153 2.12 16.76 10.48
CA HIS A 153 1.69 16.41 11.84
C HIS A 153 1.73 17.59 12.82
N LYS A 154 2.26 18.74 12.40
CA LYS A 154 2.34 19.95 13.22
C LYS A 154 1.09 20.82 13.06
N THR A 155 0.67 21.45 14.15
CA THR A 155 -0.32 22.52 14.11
C THR A 155 0.34 23.85 13.75
N ILE A 156 -0.46 24.84 13.34
CA ILE A 156 0.08 26.17 12.98
C ILE A 156 0.69 26.88 14.20
N GLU A 157 0.17 26.63 15.40
CA GLU A 157 0.69 27.15 16.66
C GLU A 157 2.09 26.59 16.95
N GLN A 158 2.28 25.28 16.77
CA GLN A 158 3.57 24.60 16.91
C GLN A 158 4.58 25.12 15.89
N VAL A 159 4.15 25.35 14.65
CA VAL A 159 5.00 25.93 13.60
C VAL A 159 5.40 27.36 13.97
N ALA A 160 4.45 28.18 14.46
CA ALA A 160 4.71 29.54 14.88
C ALA A 160 5.74 29.62 16.04
N GLU A 161 5.63 28.74 17.03
CA GLU A 161 6.59 28.64 18.13
C GLU A 161 8.00 28.27 17.63
N LEU A 162 8.12 27.27 16.75
CA LEU A 162 9.39 26.83 16.19
C LEU A 162 10.08 27.95 15.39
N ILE A 163 9.34 28.62 14.50
CA ILE A 163 9.89 29.70 13.67
C ILE A 163 10.22 30.92 14.52
N SER A 164 9.38 31.25 15.50
CA SER A 164 9.66 32.35 16.45
C SER A 164 10.97 32.15 17.19
N LYS A 165 11.19 30.93 17.69
CA LYS A 165 12.43 30.58 18.40
C LYS A 165 13.64 30.62 17.46
N ALA A 166 13.51 30.12 16.24
CA ALA A 166 14.61 30.10 15.27
C ALA A 166 15.00 31.50 14.76
N THR A 167 14.03 32.40 14.63
CA THR A 167 14.25 33.75 14.09
C THR A 167 14.45 34.83 15.17
N GLY A 168 14.21 34.50 16.44
CA GLY A 168 14.23 35.49 17.54
C GLY A 168 13.09 36.51 17.46
N GLN A 169 12.04 36.27 16.70
CA GLN A 169 10.89 37.15 16.49
C GLN A 169 9.65 36.55 17.19
N GLU A 170 8.81 37.35 17.78
CA GLU A 170 7.52 36.92 18.29
C GLU A 170 6.50 36.92 17.14
N LEU A 171 6.12 35.73 16.67
CA LEU A 171 5.25 35.52 15.54
C LEU A 171 3.91 34.88 15.97
N GLY A 172 2.81 35.42 15.44
CA GLY A 172 1.49 34.82 15.57
C GLY A 172 1.26 33.66 14.57
N THR A 173 0.03 33.21 14.49
CA THR A 173 -0.39 32.10 13.61
C THR A 173 -0.81 32.52 12.20
N ASP A 174 -0.47 33.74 11.77
CA ASP A 174 -0.70 34.17 10.39
C ASP A 174 0.27 33.44 9.44
N PRO A 175 -0.24 32.61 8.50
CA PRO A 175 0.61 31.82 7.60
C PRO A 175 1.57 32.67 6.77
N GLN A 176 1.11 33.87 6.33
CA GLN A 176 1.95 34.75 5.51
C GLN A 176 3.11 35.36 6.33
N ALA A 177 2.86 35.77 7.54
CA ALA A 177 3.90 36.29 8.43
C ALA A 177 4.96 35.21 8.76
N LEU A 178 4.52 33.97 9.02
CA LEU A 178 5.41 32.83 9.24
C LEU A 178 6.26 32.52 8.00
N LEU A 179 5.66 32.51 6.81
CA LEU A 179 6.36 32.31 5.54
C LEU A 179 7.41 33.40 5.30
N ASP A 180 7.07 34.67 5.54
CA ASP A 180 7.97 35.79 5.32
C ASP A 180 9.15 35.81 6.33
N ALA A 181 8.93 35.37 7.57
CA ALA A 181 10.00 35.20 8.55
C ALA A 181 10.95 34.05 8.15
N ALA A 182 10.42 32.87 7.76
CA ALA A 182 11.20 31.76 7.26
C ALA A 182 12.00 32.14 6.01
N ARG A 183 11.38 32.83 5.05
CA ARG A 183 12.02 33.33 3.85
C ARG A 183 13.20 34.27 4.13
N ARG A 184 13.07 35.19 5.07
CA ARG A 184 14.17 36.08 5.46
C ARG A 184 15.33 35.30 6.10
N ALA A 185 15.03 34.38 7.01
CA ALA A 185 16.02 33.52 7.65
C ALA A 185 16.80 32.67 6.63
N LEU A 186 16.09 31.91 5.81
CA LEU A 186 16.71 31.02 4.81
C LEU A 186 17.46 31.79 3.73
N ARG A 187 17.03 33.01 3.36
CA ARG A 187 17.73 33.79 2.32
C ARG A 187 19.19 34.08 2.68
N GLN A 188 19.45 34.46 3.92
CA GLN A 188 20.84 34.72 4.34
C GLN A 188 21.66 33.44 4.36
N THR A 189 21.05 32.33 4.81
CA THR A 189 21.69 31.00 4.80
C THR A 189 22.13 30.56 3.41
N TYR A 190 21.33 30.84 2.37
CA TYR A 190 21.74 30.56 0.99
C TYR A 190 22.92 31.41 0.52
N ILE A 191 22.99 32.68 0.96
CA ILE A 191 24.07 33.59 0.56
C ILE A 191 25.41 33.20 1.22
N ASP A 192 25.33 32.73 2.45
CA ASP A 192 26.49 32.38 3.27
C ASP A 192 26.95 30.93 3.06
N ALA A 193 26.23 30.15 2.25
CA ALA A 193 26.51 28.72 2.05
C ALA A 193 27.75 28.50 1.18
N ASP A 194 28.68 27.70 1.69
CA ASP A 194 29.89 27.27 0.99
C ASP A 194 29.60 26.11 0.03
N MET A 195 28.67 25.22 0.43
CA MET A 195 28.32 24.00 -0.32
C MET A 195 26.78 23.82 -0.36
N GLY A 196 26.31 23.38 -1.50
CA GLY A 196 24.92 22.96 -1.67
C GLY A 196 24.80 21.45 -1.85
N ILE A 197 23.86 20.83 -1.13
CA ILE A 197 23.56 19.40 -1.26
C ILE A 197 22.18 19.21 -1.84
N SER A 198 22.06 18.34 -2.84
CA SER A 198 20.77 17.92 -3.41
C SER A 198 20.67 16.40 -3.57
N GLY A 199 19.46 15.92 -3.80
CA GLY A 199 19.22 14.65 -4.46
C GLY A 199 18.89 14.85 -5.93
N ALA A 200 18.45 13.77 -6.62
CA ALA A 200 17.83 13.87 -7.91
C ALA A 200 16.54 13.04 -7.97
N ASN A 201 15.55 13.53 -8.71
CA ASN A 201 14.37 12.76 -9.03
C ASN A 201 14.65 11.75 -10.13
N ILE A 202 15.45 12.14 -11.12
CA ILE A 202 15.84 11.34 -12.29
C ILE A 202 17.30 11.66 -12.64
N ALA A 203 18.05 10.65 -13.12
CA ALA A 203 19.36 10.79 -13.74
C ALA A 203 19.30 10.24 -15.16
N ILE A 204 19.74 11.01 -16.16
CA ILE A 204 19.58 10.70 -17.60
C ILE A 204 20.92 10.22 -18.15
N ALA A 205 21.02 8.93 -18.50
CA ALA A 205 22.26 8.31 -18.96
C ALA A 205 22.76 8.90 -20.30
N GLU A 206 21.83 9.26 -21.20
CA GLU A 206 22.14 9.82 -22.51
C GLU A 206 23.03 11.06 -22.45
N THR A 207 22.91 11.88 -21.42
CA THR A 207 23.59 13.19 -21.30
C THR A 207 24.34 13.40 -20.00
N GLY A 208 24.26 12.47 -19.04
CA GLY A 208 24.83 12.65 -17.71
C GLY A 208 24.11 13.72 -16.88
N THR A 209 22.85 14.01 -17.18
CA THR A 209 22.07 15.10 -16.60
C THR A 209 21.25 14.63 -15.40
N LEU A 210 21.25 15.40 -14.32
CA LEU A 210 20.33 15.26 -13.19
C LEU A 210 19.08 16.11 -13.40
N VAL A 211 17.93 15.58 -13.01
CA VAL A 211 16.66 16.33 -12.97
C VAL A 211 16.21 16.46 -11.52
N VAL A 212 16.07 17.70 -11.06
CA VAL A 212 15.58 18.06 -9.72
C VAL A 212 14.24 18.76 -9.88
N VAL A 213 13.20 18.24 -9.22
CA VAL A 213 11.84 18.75 -9.27
C VAL A 213 11.47 19.36 -7.92
N THR A 214 11.13 20.65 -7.89
CA THR A 214 10.71 21.35 -6.68
C THR A 214 9.55 22.31 -6.94
N ASN A 215 8.85 22.70 -5.87
CA ASN A 215 7.78 23.72 -5.94
C ASN A 215 8.18 25.04 -5.27
N GLU A 216 9.21 25.04 -4.44
CA GLU A 216 9.60 26.19 -3.60
C GLU A 216 10.80 26.98 -4.15
N GLY A 217 11.45 26.50 -5.21
CA GLY A 217 12.66 27.10 -5.75
C GLY A 217 13.93 26.84 -4.94
N ASN A 218 13.81 26.21 -3.77
CA ASN A 218 14.91 25.85 -2.86
C ASN A 218 15.97 24.96 -3.56
N GLY A 219 15.53 24.00 -4.36
CA GLY A 219 16.43 23.16 -5.14
C GLY A 219 17.27 23.95 -6.13
N CYS A 220 16.69 24.95 -6.80
CA CYS A 220 17.45 25.82 -7.71
C CYS A 220 18.54 26.60 -6.93
N MET A 221 18.18 27.22 -5.81
CA MET A 221 19.12 28.01 -5.02
C MET A 221 20.24 27.14 -4.40
N ALA A 222 19.91 25.99 -3.84
CA ALA A 222 20.90 25.08 -3.25
C ALA A 222 21.87 24.51 -4.30
N THR A 223 21.48 24.39 -5.57
CA THR A 223 22.31 23.84 -6.62
C THR A 223 23.06 24.88 -7.45
N THR A 224 22.79 26.17 -7.27
CA THR A 224 23.38 27.24 -8.12
C THR A 224 24.12 28.32 -7.36
N LEU A 225 23.77 28.64 -6.11
CA LEU A 225 24.40 29.74 -5.35
C LEU A 225 25.74 29.34 -4.72
N PRO A 226 25.87 28.16 -4.06
CA PRO A 226 27.14 27.72 -3.49
C PRO A 226 28.15 27.38 -4.58
N SER A 227 29.45 27.58 -4.28
CA SER A 227 30.56 27.28 -5.22
C SER A 227 30.74 25.78 -5.47
N VAL A 228 30.32 24.93 -4.53
CA VAL A 228 30.38 23.48 -4.65
C VAL A 228 28.96 22.91 -4.54
N HIS A 229 28.57 22.11 -5.54
CA HIS A 229 27.32 21.37 -5.50
C HIS A 229 27.59 19.87 -5.43
N VAL A 230 26.97 19.19 -4.44
CA VAL A 230 27.02 17.74 -4.27
C VAL A 230 25.61 17.17 -4.41
N ALA A 231 25.43 16.27 -5.39
CA ALA A 231 24.18 15.54 -5.57
C ALA A 231 24.35 14.08 -5.12
N VAL A 232 23.55 13.63 -4.14
CA VAL A 232 23.50 12.23 -3.73
C VAL A 232 22.36 11.51 -4.45
N VAL A 233 22.68 10.46 -5.21
CA VAL A 233 21.76 9.84 -6.18
C VAL A 233 21.82 8.32 -6.09
N GLY A 234 20.70 7.66 -5.85
CA GLY A 234 20.61 6.19 -5.92
C GLY A 234 20.60 5.70 -7.35
N TYR A 235 21.22 4.56 -7.60
CA TYR A 235 21.29 3.95 -8.94
C TYR A 235 19.92 3.77 -9.60
N GLU A 236 18.88 3.53 -8.82
CA GLU A 236 17.52 3.36 -9.30
C GLU A 236 16.91 4.62 -9.96
N LYS A 237 17.60 5.77 -9.86
CA LYS A 237 17.15 7.03 -10.51
C LYS A 237 17.58 7.13 -11.96
N ILE A 238 18.50 6.28 -12.40
CA ILE A 238 19.01 6.33 -13.76
C ILE A 238 17.98 5.80 -14.75
N VAL A 239 17.75 6.57 -15.82
CA VAL A 239 16.94 6.20 -16.98
C VAL A 239 17.74 6.46 -18.27
N SER A 240 17.32 5.82 -19.37
CA SER A 240 18.08 5.85 -20.61
C SER A 240 18.12 7.24 -21.25
N SER A 241 16.96 7.91 -21.38
CA SER A 241 16.79 9.06 -22.25
C SER A 241 15.94 10.18 -21.66
N TRP A 242 16.00 11.36 -22.31
CA TRP A 242 15.10 12.49 -22.03
C TRP A 242 13.64 12.14 -22.21
N LYS A 243 13.30 11.30 -23.19
CA LYS A 243 11.93 10.84 -23.40
C LYS A 243 11.41 10.05 -22.20
N ASP A 244 12.23 9.18 -21.64
CA ASP A 244 11.88 8.39 -20.45
C ASP A 244 11.68 9.30 -19.23
N ALA A 245 12.57 10.26 -19.04
CA ALA A 245 12.44 11.28 -18.00
C ALA A 245 11.13 12.06 -18.13
N ALA A 246 10.78 12.49 -19.35
CA ALA A 246 9.56 13.23 -19.63
C ALA A 246 8.28 12.44 -19.29
N ALA A 247 8.25 11.14 -19.59
CA ALA A 247 7.14 10.27 -19.20
C ALA A 247 6.99 10.19 -17.68
N ILE A 248 8.09 10.07 -16.93
CA ILE A 248 8.08 9.96 -15.47
C ILE A 248 7.54 11.24 -14.82
N PHE A 249 8.03 12.43 -15.18
CA PHE A 249 7.58 13.63 -14.48
C PHE A 249 6.16 14.08 -14.87
N ARG A 250 5.59 13.59 -15.97
CA ARG A 250 4.15 13.77 -16.25
C ARG A 250 3.25 13.18 -15.15
N LEU A 251 3.63 12.07 -14.51
CA LEU A 251 2.91 11.50 -13.37
C LEU A 251 3.47 11.91 -12.02
N LEU A 252 4.77 12.19 -11.91
CA LEU A 252 5.42 12.49 -10.63
C LEU A 252 4.65 13.59 -9.87
N SER A 253 4.47 14.78 -10.46
CA SER A 253 3.81 15.92 -9.80
C SER A 253 2.33 15.69 -9.52
N ARG A 254 1.63 15.00 -10.45
CA ARG A 254 0.22 14.65 -10.25
C ARG A 254 0.02 13.68 -9.08
N CYS A 255 0.89 12.69 -8.98
CA CYS A 255 0.86 11.71 -7.89
C CYS A 255 1.26 12.31 -6.55
N THR A 256 2.24 13.23 -6.55
CA THR A 256 2.83 13.82 -5.37
C THR A 256 1.91 14.85 -4.73
N ALA A 257 1.60 15.91 -5.48
CA ALA A 257 0.93 17.11 -4.97
C ALA A 257 -0.39 17.44 -5.69
N GLY A 258 -0.85 16.60 -6.61
CA GLY A 258 -2.05 16.90 -7.41
C GLY A 258 -1.85 18.06 -8.39
N MET A 259 -0.63 18.29 -8.84
CA MET A 259 -0.29 19.36 -9.79
C MET A 259 -0.04 18.78 -11.17
N LYS A 260 -0.59 19.42 -12.23
CA LYS A 260 -0.34 18.99 -13.62
C LYS A 260 1.13 19.11 -14.02
N MET A 261 1.82 20.14 -13.53
CA MET A 261 3.26 20.39 -13.67
C MET A 261 3.83 20.89 -12.36
N PRO A 262 5.09 20.61 -12.04
CA PRO A 262 5.78 21.24 -10.92
C PRO A 262 6.09 22.69 -11.22
N VAL A 263 6.41 23.48 -10.21
CA VAL A 263 6.78 24.88 -10.40
C VAL A 263 8.16 24.99 -11.06
N TYR A 264 9.12 24.16 -10.60
CA TYR A 264 10.49 24.17 -11.13
C TYR A 264 10.93 22.76 -11.51
N ILE A 265 11.58 22.68 -12.67
CA ILE A 265 12.30 21.49 -13.12
C ILE A 265 13.72 21.95 -13.49
N SER A 266 14.70 21.64 -12.66
CA SER A 266 16.10 21.98 -12.88
C SER A 266 16.81 20.84 -13.58
N HIS A 267 17.49 21.12 -14.68
CA HIS A 267 18.33 20.19 -15.41
C HIS A 267 19.78 20.58 -15.17
N ILE A 268 20.55 19.71 -14.50
CA ILE A 268 21.93 19.97 -14.08
C ILE A 268 22.81 19.00 -14.83
N THR A 269 23.57 19.49 -15.81
CA THR A 269 24.46 18.68 -16.63
C THR A 269 25.92 18.81 -16.20
N GLY A 270 26.28 19.91 -15.54
CA GLY A 270 27.64 20.16 -15.05
C GLY A 270 27.80 21.50 -14.34
N PRO A 271 29.03 21.90 -14.02
CA PRO A 271 29.31 23.20 -13.42
C PRO A 271 28.82 24.36 -14.27
N GLY A 272 28.54 25.48 -13.64
CA GLY A 272 28.21 26.74 -14.31
C GLY A 272 29.39 27.19 -15.20
N ARG A 273 29.16 27.48 -16.47
CA ARG A 273 30.23 27.86 -17.42
C ARG A 273 29.81 28.96 -18.35
N THR A 274 30.79 29.77 -18.74
CA THR A 274 30.65 30.82 -19.75
C THR A 274 31.83 30.87 -20.71
N ASP A 275 31.55 31.18 -21.96
CA ASP A 275 32.52 31.49 -23.02
C ASP A 275 32.46 32.96 -23.47
N ALA A 276 31.72 33.80 -22.71
CA ALA A 276 31.54 35.20 -23.02
C ALA A 276 32.84 36.04 -22.96
N ILE A 277 33.89 35.50 -22.29
CA ILE A 277 35.21 36.11 -22.27
C ILE A 277 36.06 35.46 -23.36
N PRO A 278 36.51 36.21 -24.41
CA PRO A 278 37.23 35.61 -25.51
C PRO A 278 38.47 34.85 -25.11
N GLY A 279 38.60 33.62 -25.57
CA GLY A 279 39.78 32.77 -25.42
C GLY A 279 39.75 31.80 -24.23
N ALA A 280 38.71 31.77 -23.42
CA ALA A 280 38.61 30.84 -22.32
C ALA A 280 37.16 30.40 -22.04
N MET A 281 36.97 29.12 -21.75
CA MET A 281 35.78 28.59 -21.11
C MET A 281 36.00 28.69 -19.58
N LEU A 282 35.20 29.52 -18.90
CA LEU A 282 35.31 29.74 -17.47
C LEU A 282 34.16 29.08 -16.71
N HIS A 283 34.44 28.58 -15.52
CA HIS A 283 33.44 28.00 -14.62
C HIS A 283 33.05 29.01 -13.53
N GLY A 284 31.86 28.83 -12.91
CA GLY A 284 31.43 29.58 -11.74
C GLY A 284 30.75 30.94 -12.01
N ALA A 285 30.65 31.40 -13.26
CA ALA A 285 30.07 32.73 -13.55
C ALA A 285 28.58 32.86 -13.19
N GLY A 286 27.81 31.80 -13.23
CA GLY A 286 26.38 31.80 -12.89
C GLY A 286 25.88 30.49 -12.33
N GLY A 287 26.76 29.80 -11.57
CA GLY A 287 26.47 28.51 -10.95
C GLY A 287 27.71 27.99 -10.21
N PRO A 288 27.70 26.75 -9.70
CA PRO A 288 28.83 26.21 -8.96
C PRO A 288 30.07 26.04 -9.83
N ASP A 289 31.25 26.23 -9.22
CA ASP A 289 32.54 25.94 -9.85
C ASP A 289 32.76 24.44 -10.00
N GLU A 290 32.28 23.68 -9.03
CA GLU A 290 32.43 22.23 -8.95
C GLU A 290 31.05 21.56 -8.73
N VAL A 291 30.83 20.46 -9.47
CA VAL A 291 29.67 19.58 -9.30
C VAL A 291 30.15 18.17 -9.06
N HIS A 292 29.71 17.59 -7.97
CA HIS A 292 29.97 16.21 -7.59
C HIS A 292 28.67 15.40 -7.58
N ILE A 293 28.70 14.21 -8.16
CA ILE A 293 27.58 13.25 -8.10
C ILE A 293 28.07 12.02 -7.35
N VAL A 294 27.45 11.73 -6.22
CA VAL A 294 27.68 10.52 -5.43
C VAL A 294 26.59 9.51 -5.77
N LEU A 295 26.94 8.50 -6.55
CA LEU A 295 26.04 7.38 -6.88
C LEU A 295 26.13 6.37 -5.74
N VAL A 296 25.01 6.10 -5.07
CA VAL A 296 24.96 5.29 -3.85
C VAL A 296 24.28 3.95 -4.11
N ASP A 297 24.96 2.86 -3.78
CA ASP A 297 24.38 1.52 -3.80
C ASP A 297 23.52 1.26 -2.56
N ASN A 298 24.13 1.17 -1.41
CA ASN A 298 23.47 0.91 -0.13
C ASN A 298 22.45 -0.24 -0.20
N GLY A 299 22.78 -1.35 -0.90
CA GLY A 299 21.93 -2.55 -1.07
C GLY A 299 21.03 -2.57 -2.32
N ARG A 300 21.11 -1.57 -3.19
CA ARG A 300 20.30 -1.51 -4.43
C ARG A 300 20.67 -2.59 -5.44
N TRP A 301 21.98 -2.93 -5.54
CA TRP A 301 22.42 -4.03 -6.38
C TRP A 301 21.89 -5.38 -5.87
N GLN A 302 21.93 -5.63 -4.56
CA GLN A 302 21.35 -6.82 -3.97
C GLN A 302 19.84 -6.92 -4.26
N MET A 303 19.11 -5.79 -4.11
CA MET A 303 17.67 -5.74 -4.43
C MET A 303 17.40 -6.02 -5.91
N ARG A 304 18.26 -5.55 -6.83
CA ARG A 304 18.18 -5.80 -8.26
C ARG A 304 18.34 -7.30 -8.59
N GLU A 305 19.26 -7.98 -7.94
CA GLU A 305 19.53 -9.41 -8.16
C GLU A 305 18.48 -10.32 -7.51
N THR A 306 17.64 -9.78 -6.64
CA THR A 306 16.57 -10.54 -5.97
C THR A 306 15.25 -10.37 -6.72
N ASP A 307 14.88 -11.36 -7.54
CA ASP A 307 13.71 -11.31 -8.44
C ASP A 307 12.40 -10.91 -7.74
N GLU A 308 12.21 -11.39 -6.50
CA GLU A 308 11.02 -11.12 -5.70
C GLU A 308 10.86 -9.67 -5.28
N PHE A 309 11.98 -8.90 -5.20
CA PHE A 309 11.99 -7.53 -4.67
C PHE A 309 12.50 -6.48 -5.68
N ARG A 310 12.98 -6.91 -6.85
CA ARG A 310 13.47 -6.02 -7.91
C ARG A 310 12.51 -4.90 -8.26
N GLU A 311 11.20 -5.16 -8.24
CA GLU A 311 10.18 -4.14 -8.52
C GLU A 311 10.22 -2.94 -7.56
N ALA A 312 10.78 -3.06 -6.36
CA ALA A 312 10.91 -1.94 -5.45
C ALA A 312 11.80 -0.82 -5.99
N LEU A 313 12.78 -1.15 -6.87
CA LEU A 313 13.63 -0.19 -7.58
C LEU A 313 12.90 0.60 -8.67
N TYR A 314 11.69 0.19 -9.06
CA TYR A 314 10.87 0.96 -10.00
C TYR A 314 10.20 2.17 -9.35
N CYS A 315 10.34 2.30 -8.02
CA CYS A 315 9.71 3.36 -7.24
C CYS A 315 10.30 4.74 -7.61
N ILE A 316 9.43 5.63 -8.11
CA ILE A 316 9.78 7.03 -8.42
C ILE A 316 9.64 7.98 -7.21
N LYS A 317 9.41 7.45 -6.02
CA LYS A 317 9.30 8.19 -4.73
C LYS A 317 8.21 9.27 -4.72
N CYS A 318 7.10 9.06 -5.42
CA CYS A 318 6.00 10.04 -5.54
C CYS A 318 5.02 10.09 -4.37
N GLY A 319 5.07 9.15 -3.42
CA GLY A 319 4.17 9.12 -2.25
C GLY A 319 2.71 8.72 -2.54
N ALA A 320 2.33 8.40 -3.79
CA ALA A 320 0.95 8.05 -4.15
C ALA A 320 0.38 6.88 -3.32
N CYS A 321 1.22 5.90 -3.01
CA CYS A 321 0.85 4.75 -2.18
C CYS A 321 0.51 5.12 -0.73
N LEU A 322 1.10 6.18 -0.18
CA LEU A 322 0.80 6.70 1.16
C LEU A 322 -0.57 7.39 1.17
N ASN A 323 -0.84 8.19 0.14
CA ASN A 323 -2.07 8.98 0.02
C ASN A 323 -3.35 8.14 -0.04
N VAL A 324 -3.24 6.86 -0.43
CA VAL A 324 -4.37 5.91 -0.51
C VAL A 324 -4.32 4.81 0.55
N CYS A 325 -3.27 4.79 1.38
CA CYS A 325 -3.09 3.74 2.37
C CYS A 325 -3.98 3.97 3.60
N PRO A 326 -4.90 3.05 3.93
CA PRO A 326 -5.77 3.22 5.10
C PRO A 326 -4.99 3.17 6.42
N VAL A 327 -3.86 2.48 6.46
CA VAL A 327 -2.97 2.43 7.64
C VAL A 327 -2.29 3.78 7.81
N PHE A 328 -1.63 4.29 6.76
CA PHE A 328 -0.99 5.62 6.80
C PHE A 328 -1.99 6.72 7.19
N ALA A 329 -3.18 6.67 6.62
CA ALA A 329 -4.26 7.60 6.95
C ALA A 329 -4.72 7.53 8.43
N SER A 330 -4.39 6.47 9.16
CA SER A 330 -4.70 6.31 10.58
C SER A 330 -3.55 6.69 11.51
N VAL A 331 -2.29 6.46 11.10
CA VAL A 331 -1.14 6.55 12.03
C VAL A 331 -0.01 7.46 11.57
N ALA A 332 -0.09 8.06 10.37
CA ALA A 332 0.97 8.84 9.72
C ALA A 332 2.29 8.08 9.52
N GLY A 333 3.34 8.78 9.06
CA GLY A 333 4.61 8.18 8.70
C GLY A 333 5.52 7.84 9.86
N GLN A 334 5.47 8.60 10.95
CA GLN A 334 6.38 8.44 12.10
C GLN A 334 6.26 7.07 12.80
N VAL A 335 5.08 6.42 12.71
CA VAL A 335 4.87 5.07 13.25
C VAL A 335 5.73 4.03 12.55
N TYR A 336 6.10 4.26 11.28
CA TYR A 336 6.91 3.31 10.50
C TYR A 336 8.39 3.27 10.93
N GLY A 337 8.87 4.27 11.66
CA GLY A 337 10.18 4.26 12.32
C GLY A 337 11.34 4.73 11.45
N TYR A 338 11.45 4.31 10.19
CA TYR A 338 12.51 4.71 9.26
C TYR A 338 12.03 5.76 8.25
N ILE A 339 12.92 6.25 7.41
CA ILE A 339 12.63 7.34 6.47
C ILE A 339 11.62 6.93 5.39
N TYR A 340 11.65 5.68 4.94
CA TYR A 340 10.69 5.16 3.98
C TYR A 340 9.45 4.61 4.66
N GLN A 341 8.30 5.13 4.28
CA GLN A 341 7.03 4.90 4.94
C GLN A 341 6.09 4.05 4.09
N GLY A 342 5.06 3.47 4.73
CA GLY A 342 4.04 2.66 4.06
C GLY A 342 4.55 1.31 3.57
N GLY A 343 3.80 0.69 2.69
CA GLY A 343 4.11 -0.65 2.21
C GLY A 343 5.41 -0.75 1.43
N ILE A 344 5.69 0.22 0.55
CA ILE A 344 6.98 0.25 -0.18
C ILE A 344 8.14 0.50 0.79
N GLY A 345 7.90 1.25 1.85
CA GLY A 345 8.87 1.50 2.91
C GLY A 345 9.32 0.23 3.60
N ALA A 346 8.40 -0.72 3.87
CA ALA A 346 8.76 -2.01 4.46
C ALA A 346 9.81 -2.76 3.63
N ILE A 347 9.65 -2.75 2.29
CA ILE A 347 10.58 -3.44 1.40
C ILE A 347 11.92 -2.70 1.33
N LEU A 348 11.89 -1.38 1.17
CA LEU A 348 13.10 -0.57 1.12
C LEU A 348 13.88 -0.65 2.43
N THR A 349 13.21 -0.60 3.59
CA THR A 349 13.86 -0.73 4.89
C THR A 349 14.58 -2.07 5.04
N ALA A 350 14.03 -3.17 4.52
CA ALA A 350 14.64 -4.49 4.61
C ALA A 350 16.01 -4.59 3.91
N PHE A 351 16.18 -3.85 2.82
CA PHE A 351 17.41 -3.89 2.02
C PHE A 351 18.38 -2.73 2.34
N LEU A 352 17.84 -1.56 2.67
CA LEU A 352 18.61 -0.33 2.80
C LEU A 352 18.92 0.04 4.25
N HIS A 353 18.38 -0.70 5.23
CA HIS A 353 18.57 -0.36 6.64
C HIS A 353 18.55 -1.60 7.57
N SER A 354 17.35 -2.12 7.89
CA SER A 354 17.18 -3.18 8.90
C SER A 354 16.02 -4.10 8.58
N VAL A 355 16.30 -5.40 8.56
CA VAL A 355 15.29 -6.46 8.38
C VAL A 355 14.33 -6.52 9.58
N ASP A 356 14.81 -6.25 10.79
CA ASP A 356 13.98 -6.26 12.01
C ASP A 356 12.96 -5.12 12.02
N GLU A 357 13.36 -3.91 11.64
CA GLU A 357 12.45 -2.79 11.49
C GLU A 357 11.45 -2.99 10.35
N ALA A 358 11.91 -3.59 9.25
CA ALA A 358 11.05 -3.94 8.13
C ALA A 358 9.95 -4.93 8.51
N GLU A 359 10.23 -5.91 9.38
CA GLU A 359 9.23 -6.85 9.92
C GLU A 359 8.11 -6.11 10.65
N GLU A 360 8.46 -5.15 11.52
CA GLU A 360 7.48 -4.35 12.25
C GLU A 360 6.57 -3.57 11.28
N VAL A 361 7.16 -2.91 10.28
CA VAL A 361 6.43 -2.14 9.27
C VAL A 361 5.54 -3.04 8.41
N ALA A 362 6.09 -4.17 7.95
CA ALA A 362 5.35 -5.13 7.13
C ALA A 362 4.12 -5.68 7.87
N SER A 363 4.17 -5.79 9.21
CA SER A 363 3.06 -6.32 10.04
C SER A 363 1.81 -5.43 10.01
N LEU A 364 1.93 -4.14 9.68
CA LEU A 364 0.81 -3.19 9.62
C LEU A 364 -0.03 -3.32 8.34
N CYS A 365 0.47 -4.00 7.29
CA CYS A 365 -0.18 -4.03 5.99
C CYS A 365 -1.47 -4.86 5.99
N LEU A 366 -2.59 -4.21 5.58
CA LEU A 366 -3.92 -4.82 5.43
C LEU A 366 -4.08 -5.67 4.15
N GLY A 367 -3.14 -5.65 3.22
CA GLY A 367 -3.24 -6.35 1.93
C GLY A 367 -4.35 -5.83 1.00
N CYS A 368 -4.81 -4.60 1.16
CA CYS A 368 -5.97 -4.05 0.43
C CYS A 368 -5.69 -3.62 -1.02
N MET A 369 -4.46 -3.70 -1.48
CA MET A 369 -3.99 -3.40 -2.84
C MET A 369 -4.23 -1.97 -3.37
N ALA A 370 -4.72 -1.03 -2.54
CA ALA A 370 -4.91 0.36 -2.97
C ALA A 370 -3.59 1.02 -3.45
N CYS A 371 -2.47 0.69 -2.80
CA CYS A 371 -1.15 1.19 -3.17
C CYS A 371 -0.67 0.67 -4.54
N LYS A 372 -1.05 -0.56 -4.94
CA LYS A 372 -0.77 -1.12 -6.26
C LYS A 372 -1.55 -0.38 -7.35
N GLU A 373 -2.86 -0.17 -7.12
CA GLU A 373 -3.75 0.53 -8.05
C GLU A 373 -3.30 1.98 -8.28
N ALA A 374 -2.88 2.67 -7.21
CA ALA A 374 -2.45 4.07 -7.27
C ALA A 374 -1.00 4.25 -7.77
N CYS A 375 -0.21 3.19 -7.92
CA CYS A 375 1.20 3.27 -8.24
C CYS A 375 1.44 3.61 -9.71
N PRO A 376 2.13 4.73 -10.04
CA PRO A 376 2.44 5.09 -11.42
C PRO A 376 3.42 4.13 -12.10
N ALA A 377 4.19 3.35 -11.33
CA ALA A 377 5.06 2.28 -11.84
C ALA A 377 4.46 0.88 -11.65
N ARG A 378 3.17 0.77 -11.25
CA ARG A 378 2.41 -0.48 -11.10
C ARG A 378 3.10 -1.56 -10.24
N ILE A 379 3.81 -1.14 -9.20
CA ILE A 379 4.55 -2.02 -8.30
C ILE A 379 3.58 -2.85 -7.46
N ASP A 380 3.76 -4.16 -7.42
CA ASP A 380 2.93 -5.05 -6.59
C ASP A 380 3.42 -5.10 -5.14
N ILE A 381 3.30 -3.95 -4.45
CA ILE A 381 3.74 -3.77 -3.07
C ILE A 381 3.14 -4.83 -2.12
N PRO A 382 1.83 -5.16 -2.15
CA PRO A 382 1.26 -6.15 -1.25
C PRO A 382 1.84 -7.55 -1.45
N GLN A 383 2.17 -7.93 -2.69
CA GLN A 383 2.79 -9.22 -2.97
C GLN A 383 4.23 -9.25 -2.41
N MET A 384 5.01 -8.19 -2.61
CA MET A 384 6.35 -8.10 -2.03
C MET A 384 6.32 -8.15 -0.49
N ILE A 385 5.34 -7.50 0.16
CA ILE A 385 5.18 -7.62 1.62
C ILE A 385 4.91 -9.07 2.05
N THR A 386 4.09 -9.80 1.29
CA THR A 386 3.83 -11.21 1.59
C THR A 386 5.10 -12.05 1.43
N ARG A 387 5.90 -11.79 0.38
CA ARG A 387 7.20 -12.45 0.18
C ARG A 387 8.20 -12.10 1.29
N LEU A 388 8.27 -10.83 1.71
CA LEU A 388 9.10 -10.41 2.84
C LEU A 388 8.70 -11.16 4.13
N ARG A 389 7.40 -11.26 4.42
CA ARG A 389 6.92 -12.07 5.56
C ARG A 389 7.31 -13.55 5.43
N ALA A 390 7.28 -14.10 4.22
CA ALA A 390 7.70 -15.49 3.97
C ALA A 390 9.20 -15.68 4.22
N SER A 391 10.05 -14.77 3.74
CA SER A 391 11.49 -14.80 4.00
C SER A 391 11.80 -14.70 5.50
N LEU A 392 11.13 -13.79 6.19
CA LEU A 392 11.26 -13.63 7.65
C LEU A 392 10.79 -14.88 8.42
N ALA A 393 9.70 -15.51 7.97
CA ALA A 393 9.20 -16.74 8.58
C ALA A 393 10.14 -17.93 8.36
N GLN A 394 10.85 -17.97 7.24
CA GLN A 394 11.88 -18.97 6.96
C GLN A 394 13.12 -18.75 7.84
N GLU A 395 13.56 -17.50 7.99
CA GLU A 395 14.76 -17.16 8.76
C GLU A 395 14.55 -17.29 10.27
N LYS A 396 13.49 -16.68 10.81
CA LYS A 396 13.21 -16.56 12.26
C LYS A 396 12.26 -17.62 12.79
N GLY A 397 11.56 -18.33 11.90
CA GLY A 397 10.45 -19.21 12.23
C GLY A 397 9.15 -18.45 12.54
N LEU A 398 8.03 -19.14 12.43
CA LEU A 398 6.72 -18.59 12.82
C LEU A 398 6.53 -18.62 14.34
N PRO A 399 5.81 -17.63 14.91
CA PRO A 399 5.37 -17.71 16.31
C PRO A 399 4.66 -19.05 16.60
N LEU A 400 4.90 -19.63 17.78
CA LEU A 400 4.39 -20.95 18.13
C LEU A 400 2.86 -21.08 17.93
N LEU A 401 2.10 -20.06 18.32
CA LEU A 401 0.65 -20.06 18.15
C LEU A 401 0.24 -20.10 16.65
N ASN A 402 0.92 -19.37 15.80
CA ASN A 402 0.66 -19.37 14.35
C ASN A 402 1.02 -20.74 13.74
N ARG A 403 2.15 -21.33 14.15
CA ARG A 403 2.57 -22.67 13.70
C ARG A 403 1.55 -23.73 14.06
N ILE A 404 0.99 -23.69 15.29
CA ILE A 404 -0.07 -24.61 15.72
C ILE A 404 -1.36 -24.32 14.94
N ALA A 405 -1.78 -23.04 14.85
CA ALA A 405 -3.02 -22.66 14.19
C ALA A 405 -3.02 -23.03 12.70
N TYR A 406 -1.94 -22.76 11.97
CA TYR A 406 -1.86 -23.02 10.54
C TYR A 406 -1.44 -24.46 10.24
N GLY A 407 -0.29 -24.89 10.72
CA GLY A 407 0.30 -26.18 10.38
C GLY A 407 -0.41 -27.38 11.02
N SER A 408 -1.00 -27.21 12.21
CA SER A 408 -1.64 -28.34 12.91
C SER A 408 -3.17 -28.34 12.82
N ILE A 409 -3.81 -27.17 12.79
CA ILE A 409 -5.29 -27.07 12.78
C ILE A 409 -5.80 -26.80 11.37
N LEU A 410 -5.41 -25.64 10.78
CA LEU A 410 -5.94 -25.18 9.48
C LEU A 410 -5.60 -26.13 8.33
N LYS A 411 -4.40 -26.70 8.33
CA LYS A 411 -3.91 -27.66 7.33
C LYS A 411 -4.75 -28.93 7.28
N HIS A 412 -5.40 -29.31 8.40
CA HIS A 412 -6.14 -30.56 8.55
C HIS A 412 -7.64 -30.30 8.76
N GLN A 413 -8.43 -30.39 7.70
CA GLN A 413 -9.86 -30.10 7.73
C GLN A 413 -10.63 -30.81 8.88
N PRO A 414 -10.41 -32.09 9.19
CA PRO A 414 -11.12 -32.76 10.31
C PRO A 414 -10.75 -32.21 11.69
N ARG A 415 -9.51 -31.71 11.85
CA ARG A 415 -9.09 -31.05 13.11
C ARG A 415 -9.76 -29.69 13.25
N LEU A 416 -9.80 -28.91 12.16
CA LEU A 416 -10.48 -27.62 12.14
C LEU A 416 -11.97 -27.82 12.46
N ASP A 417 -12.66 -28.76 11.82
CA ASP A 417 -14.07 -29.08 12.11
C ASP A 417 -14.29 -29.41 13.60
N ARG A 418 -13.40 -30.19 14.20
CA ARG A 418 -13.49 -30.56 15.62
C ARG A 418 -13.30 -29.32 16.55
N VAL A 419 -12.28 -28.50 16.27
CA VAL A 419 -12.01 -27.29 17.06
C VAL A 419 -13.19 -26.32 16.98
N ILE A 420 -13.75 -26.11 15.79
CA ILE A 420 -14.91 -25.24 15.59
C ILE A 420 -16.15 -25.78 16.31
N ARG A 421 -16.42 -27.11 16.26
CA ARG A 421 -17.55 -27.70 16.99
C ARG A 421 -17.40 -27.54 18.51
N ILE A 422 -16.19 -27.75 19.04
CA ILE A 422 -15.94 -27.49 20.46
C ILE A 422 -16.17 -26.00 20.78
N GLY A 423 -15.61 -25.10 19.97
CA GLY A 423 -15.80 -23.66 20.12
C GLY A 423 -17.27 -23.24 20.06
N SER A 424 -18.07 -23.85 19.16
CA SER A 424 -19.51 -23.56 19.03
C SER A 424 -20.33 -23.97 20.25
N HIS A 425 -19.89 -24.94 21.04
CA HIS A 425 -20.50 -25.27 22.32
C HIS A 425 -20.02 -24.34 23.44
N LEU A 426 -18.72 -24.06 23.50
CA LEU A 426 -18.14 -23.22 24.57
C LEU A 426 -18.59 -21.76 24.50
N GLN A 427 -18.96 -21.26 23.32
CA GLN A 427 -19.43 -19.87 23.14
C GLN A 427 -20.85 -19.60 23.68
N GLN A 428 -21.68 -20.65 23.90
CA GLN A 428 -23.13 -20.52 24.21
C GLN A 428 -23.45 -19.51 25.31
N PRO A 429 -22.69 -19.45 26.44
CA PRO A 429 -22.98 -18.47 27.50
C PRO A 429 -22.78 -17.00 27.07
N PHE A 430 -22.16 -16.75 25.91
CA PHE A 430 -21.79 -15.42 25.43
C PHE A 430 -22.54 -15.03 24.15
N VAL A 431 -23.42 -15.89 23.63
CA VAL A 431 -24.19 -15.67 22.40
C VAL A 431 -25.52 -15.06 22.76
N ASP A 432 -25.82 -13.89 22.19
CA ASP A 432 -27.08 -13.22 22.33
C ASP A 432 -28.16 -13.84 21.40
N ALA A 433 -29.42 -13.46 21.60
CA ALA A 433 -30.57 -14.02 20.85
C ALA A 433 -30.48 -13.82 19.32
N ASP A 434 -29.74 -12.83 18.88
CA ASP A 434 -29.49 -12.50 17.48
C ASP A 434 -28.22 -13.19 16.90
N LEU A 435 -27.68 -14.21 17.60
CA LEU A 435 -26.48 -14.97 17.23
C LEU A 435 -25.20 -14.12 17.19
N MET A 436 -25.16 -13.01 17.93
CA MET A 436 -23.96 -12.18 18.06
C MET A 436 -23.28 -12.40 19.42
N ILE A 437 -21.96 -12.24 19.44
CA ILE A 437 -21.13 -12.25 20.65
C ILE A 437 -20.58 -10.83 20.83
N ARG A 438 -21.14 -10.10 21.78
CA ARG A 438 -20.79 -8.70 22.04
C ARG A 438 -19.67 -8.54 23.05
N ARG A 439 -19.47 -9.55 23.91
CA ARG A 439 -18.43 -9.54 24.94
C ARG A 439 -17.94 -10.94 25.24
N LEU A 440 -16.61 -11.12 25.27
CA LEU A 440 -15.96 -12.33 25.70
C LEU A 440 -15.23 -12.11 27.05
N PRO A 441 -15.04 -13.15 27.87
CA PRO A 441 -14.39 -13.01 29.18
C PRO A 441 -12.87 -12.91 29.07
N GLY A 442 -12.24 -12.30 30.10
CA GLY A 442 -10.80 -12.25 30.28
C GLY A 442 -10.03 -11.70 29.06
N PRO A 443 -8.90 -12.30 28.70
CA PRO A 443 -8.07 -11.82 27.58
C PRO A 443 -8.76 -11.95 26.23
N LEU A 444 -9.76 -12.82 26.08
CA LEU A 444 -10.54 -12.95 24.84
C LEU A 444 -11.43 -11.73 24.56
N ASN A 445 -11.68 -10.87 25.56
CA ASN A 445 -12.43 -9.63 25.37
C ASN A 445 -11.80 -8.72 24.31
N ALA A 446 -10.49 -8.80 24.10
CA ALA A 446 -9.79 -8.06 23.06
C ALA A 446 -10.39 -8.30 21.66
N LEU A 447 -10.92 -9.49 21.39
CA LEU A 447 -11.56 -9.85 20.12
C LEU A 447 -12.91 -9.13 19.90
N THR A 448 -13.61 -8.81 21.00
CA THR A 448 -14.93 -8.17 20.95
C THR A 448 -14.94 -6.71 21.35
N GLN A 449 -13.79 -6.09 21.62
CA GLN A 449 -13.71 -4.67 21.96
C GLN A 449 -14.06 -3.75 20.77
N THR A 450 -13.67 -4.15 19.59
CA THR A 450 -13.77 -3.31 18.39
C THR A 450 -14.98 -3.65 17.52
N ILE A 451 -15.34 -4.91 17.45
CA ILE A 451 -16.46 -5.44 16.69
C ILE A 451 -17.19 -6.51 17.50
N SER A 452 -18.49 -6.70 17.27
CA SER A 452 -19.20 -7.90 17.72
C SER A 452 -18.91 -9.04 16.75
N LEU A 453 -18.80 -10.26 17.26
CA LEU A 453 -18.50 -11.44 16.44
C LEU A 453 -19.77 -12.25 16.17
N PRO A 454 -19.89 -12.92 15.02
CA PRO A 454 -20.96 -13.89 14.79
C PRO A 454 -20.70 -15.14 15.63
N ALA A 455 -21.78 -15.79 16.08
CA ALA A 455 -21.67 -17.11 16.68
C ALA A 455 -21.20 -18.15 15.65
N LEU A 456 -20.34 -19.05 16.06
CA LEU A 456 -19.95 -20.21 15.26
C LEU A 456 -21.14 -21.19 15.16
N SER A 457 -21.41 -21.65 13.96
CA SER A 457 -22.52 -22.58 13.74
C SER A 457 -22.21 -23.97 14.33
N HIS A 458 -23.15 -24.53 15.07
CA HIS A 458 -23.10 -25.92 15.53
C HIS A 458 -23.08 -26.95 14.39
N ARG A 459 -23.72 -26.57 13.26
CA ARG A 459 -23.80 -27.38 12.06
C ARG A 459 -23.15 -26.64 10.90
N PRO A 460 -21.85 -26.85 10.66
CA PRO A 460 -21.11 -26.22 9.56
C PRO A 460 -21.76 -26.50 8.20
N LEU A 461 -21.52 -25.63 7.23
CA LEU A 461 -22.11 -25.70 5.89
C LEU A 461 -21.89 -27.07 5.23
N ARG A 462 -20.74 -27.68 5.41
CA ARG A 462 -20.43 -29.03 4.90
C ARG A 462 -21.46 -30.09 5.36
N ASP A 463 -21.91 -30.00 6.62
CA ASP A 463 -22.91 -30.91 7.19
C ASP A 463 -24.33 -30.61 6.68
N ARG A 464 -24.59 -29.37 6.29
CA ARG A 464 -25.88 -28.92 5.73
C ARG A 464 -26.01 -29.31 4.25
N LEU A 465 -24.91 -29.30 3.50
CA LEU A 465 -24.86 -29.55 2.06
C LEU A 465 -24.40 -30.97 1.70
N LYS A 466 -24.53 -31.96 2.59
CA LYS A 466 -24.14 -33.35 2.31
C LYS A 466 -24.78 -33.92 1.05
N ASP A 467 -26.06 -33.61 0.82
CA ASP A 467 -26.84 -34.10 -0.34
C ASP A 467 -26.41 -33.43 -1.67
N TYR A 468 -25.56 -32.41 -1.60
CA TYR A 468 -25.00 -31.67 -2.75
C TYR A 468 -23.53 -32.02 -3.02
N SER A 469 -23.02 -33.13 -2.48
CA SER A 469 -21.59 -33.49 -2.59
C SER A 469 -21.12 -33.81 -4.00
N SER A 470 -22.04 -34.15 -4.91
CA SER A 470 -21.78 -34.38 -6.33
C SER A 470 -22.88 -33.78 -7.20
N PRO A 471 -22.52 -33.31 -8.42
CA PRO A 471 -23.52 -32.81 -9.37
C PRO A 471 -24.42 -33.92 -9.85
N LYS A 472 -25.71 -33.63 -10.10
CA LYS A 472 -26.60 -34.54 -10.78
C LYS A 472 -26.25 -34.63 -12.28
N LEU A 473 -26.57 -35.74 -12.90
CA LEU A 473 -26.42 -35.92 -14.35
C LEU A 473 -27.54 -35.16 -15.09
N THR A 474 -27.25 -33.93 -15.47
CA THR A 474 -28.15 -33.04 -16.21
C THR A 474 -27.37 -32.35 -17.31
N ASP A 475 -28.05 -31.75 -18.30
CA ASP A 475 -27.43 -30.90 -19.34
C ASP A 475 -27.12 -29.48 -18.85
N LYS A 476 -27.37 -29.21 -17.56
CA LYS A 476 -27.10 -27.91 -16.97
C LYS A 476 -25.62 -27.69 -16.63
N PRO A 477 -25.13 -26.46 -16.64
CA PRO A 477 -23.74 -26.17 -16.25
C PRO A 477 -23.44 -26.65 -14.83
N LYS A 478 -22.37 -27.43 -14.67
CA LYS A 478 -21.89 -27.94 -13.38
C LYS A 478 -21.08 -26.84 -12.65
N VAL A 479 -21.60 -26.37 -11.54
CA VAL A 479 -20.99 -25.30 -10.76
C VAL A 479 -20.49 -25.83 -9.43
N ALA A 480 -19.17 -25.84 -9.23
CA ALA A 480 -18.58 -26.14 -7.94
C ALA A 480 -18.65 -24.93 -7.02
N PHE A 481 -19.26 -25.07 -5.85
CA PHE A 481 -19.30 -24.00 -4.86
C PHE A 481 -18.14 -24.14 -3.87
N TYR A 482 -17.23 -23.15 -3.91
CA TYR A 482 -16.15 -23.00 -2.93
C TYR A 482 -16.53 -21.99 -1.85
N ALA A 483 -16.92 -22.47 -0.68
CA ALA A 483 -17.47 -21.62 0.37
C ALA A 483 -16.42 -20.78 1.12
N GLY A 484 -15.20 -21.31 1.30
CA GLY A 484 -14.22 -20.74 2.21
C GLY A 484 -14.58 -20.97 3.70
N CYS A 485 -13.61 -20.70 4.60
CA CYS A 485 -13.75 -21.06 6.01
C CYS A 485 -14.78 -20.19 6.78
N VAL A 486 -14.80 -18.86 6.55
CA VAL A 486 -15.69 -17.98 7.33
C VAL A 486 -17.16 -18.23 6.98
N ALA A 487 -17.50 -18.39 5.69
CA ALA A 487 -18.87 -18.76 5.28
C ALA A 487 -19.26 -20.13 5.84
N ALA A 488 -18.34 -21.12 5.76
CA ALA A 488 -18.64 -22.48 6.21
C ALA A 488 -18.97 -22.60 7.68
N TYR A 489 -18.38 -21.75 8.54
CA TYR A 489 -18.49 -21.89 9.99
C TYR A 489 -19.26 -20.78 10.71
N ALA A 490 -19.24 -19.55 10.16
CA ALA A 490 -19.90 -18.41 10.78
C ALA A 490 -21.20 -17.97 10.08
N TYR A 491 -21.31 -18.21 8.77
CA TYR A 491 -22.46 -17.79 7.96
C TYR A 491 -22.90 -18.88 6.98
N PRO A 492 -23.19 -20.11 7.44
CA PRO A 492 -23.55 -21.21 6.55
C PRO A 492 -24.84 -20.93 5.76
N GLU A 493 -25.73 -20.07 6.26
CA GLU A 493 -26.97 -19.63 5.59
C GLU A 493 -26.66 -18.97 4.23
N ILE A 494 -25.61 -18.16 4.16
CA ILE A 494 -25.17 -17.54 2.88
C ILE A 494 -24.79 -18.62 1.85
N GLY A 495 -24.17 -19.70 2.30
CA GLY A 495 -23.85 -20.83 1.43
C GLY A 495 -25.09 -21.57 0.92
N GLU A 496 -26.11 -21.76 1.76
CA GLU A 496 -27.39 -22.34 1.36
C GLU A 496 -28.10 -21.44 0.34
N ASP A 497 -28.09 -20.12 0.56
CA ASP A 497 -28.67 -19.14 -0.35
C ASP A 497 -27.96 -19.15 -1.73
N VAL A 498 -26.65 -19.28 -1.77
CA VAL A 498 -25.89 -19.44 -3.03
C VAL A 498 -26.35 -20.67 -3.80
N MET A 499 -26.46 -21.82 -3.13
CA MET A 499 -26.91 -23.05 -3.78
C MET A 499 -28.33 -22.92 -4.33
N LYS A 500 -29.23 -22.26 -3.58
CA LYS A 500 -30.60 -21.97 -4.00
C LYS A 500 -30.59 -21.08 -5.25
N VAL A 501 -29.94 -19.92 -5.21
CA VAL A 501 -29.92 -18.96 -6.33
C VAL A 501 -29.32 -19.59 -7.60
N LEU A 502 -28.20 -20.29 -7.49
CA LEU A 502 -27.58 -20.93 -8.66
C LEU A 502 -28.50 -21.96 -9.33
N LYS A 503 -29.25 -22.72 -8.53
CA LYS A 503 -30.22 -23.69 -9.03
C LYS A 503 -31.37 -23.01 -9.77
N GLU A 504 -31.90 -21.93 -9.23
CA GLU A 504 -32.94 -21.11 -9.86
C GLU A 504 -32.45 -20.40 -11.14
N CYS A 505 -31.15 -20.05 -11.20
CA CYS A 505 -30.50 -19.53 -12.39
C CYS A 505 -30.18 -20.62 -13.45
N GLY A 506 -30.62 -21.87 -13.25
CA GLY A 506 -30.49 -22.92 -14.23
C GLY A 506 -29.17 -23.69 -14.21
N ALA A 507 -28.34 -23.53 -13.17
CA ALA A 507 -27.13 -24.33 -12.98
C ALA A 507 -27.40 -25.61 -12.19
N GLU A 508 -26.41 -26.54 -12.19
CA GLU A 508 -26.34 -27.66 -11.29
C GLU A 508 -25.23 -27.43 -10.25
N PRO A 509 -25.53 -26.76 -9.14
CA PRO A 509 -24.54 -26.47 -8.12
C PRO A 509 -24.24 -27.69 -7.26
N TYR A 510 -22.96 -27.88 -6.89
CA TYR A 510 -22.55 -28.90 -5.95
C TYR A 510 -21.44 -28.38 -5.00
N TYR A 511 -21.31 -29.04 -3.85
CA TYR A 511 -20.34 -28.69 -2.83
C TYR A 511 -19.23 -29.77 -2.76
N PRO A 512 -18.02 -29.54 -3.35
CA PRO A 512 -16.92 -30.50 -3.30
C PRO A 512 -16.52 -30.83 -1.85
N ALA A 513 -16.71 -32.09 -1.45
CA ALA A 513 -16.50 -32.52 -0.05
C ALA A 513 -15.03 -32.39 0.42
N GLY A 514 -14.08 -32.52 -0.51
CA GLY A 514 -12.64 -32.43 -0.26
C GLY A 514 -12.07 -31.01 -0.09
N GLN A 515 -12.88 -29.97 -0.26
CA GLN A 515 -12.38 -28.61 -0.14
C GLN A 515 -11.95 -28.27 1.30
N ALA A 516 -10.88 -27.49 1.42
CA ALA A 516 -10.31 -26.99 2.69
C ALA A 516 -10.23 -25.46 2.67
N CYS A 517 -9.61 -24.82 3.67
CA CYS A 517 -9.30 -23.39 3.64
C CYS A 517 -8.48 -23.06 2.38
N CYS A 518 -8.70 -21.87 1.78
CA CYS A 518 -7.91 -21.42 0.63
C CYS A 518 -6.41 -21.21 0.93
N GLY A 519 -6.02 -21.20 2.20
CA GLY A 519 -4.64 -20.96 2.62
C GLY A 519 -4.28 -19.49 2.82
N ALA A 520 -5.18 -18.54 2.53
CA ALA A 520 -4.91 -17.11 2.69
C ALA A 520 -4.35 -16.72 4.07
N PRO A 521 -4.89 -17.19 5.21
CA PRO A 521 -4.34 -16.83 6.53
C PRO A 521 -2.89 -17.26 6.71
N ALA A 522 -2.53 -18.47 6.26
CA ALA A 522 -1.17 -18.99 6.30
C ALA A 522 -0.25 -18.23 5.34
N TYR A 523 -0.67 -18.08 4.09
CA TYR A 523 0.09 -17.39 3.04
C TYR A 523 0.45 -15.96 3.41
N PHE A 524 -0.53 -15.14 3.82
CA PHE A 524 -0.30 -13.75 4.20
C PHE A 524 0.45 -13.59 5.54
N ALA A 525 0.55 -14.64 6.34
CA ALA A 525 1.41 -14.71 7.53
C ALA A 525 2.83 -15.20 7.24
N GLY A 526 3.14 -15.61 5.99
CA GLY A 526 4.44 -16.12 5.58
C GLY A 526 4.60 -17.65 5.65
N ASP A 527 3.54 -18.41 6.07
CA ASP A 527 3.57 -19.88 6.08
C ASP A 527 3.26 -20.44 4.68
N VAL A 528 4.26 -20.35 3.81
CA VAL A 528 4.16 -20.79 2.40
C VAL A 528 3.96 -22.31 2.30
N GLU A 529 4.57 -23.09 3.19
CA GLU A 529 4.46 -24.56 3.18
C GLU A 529 3.02 -25.03 3.44
N THR A 530 2.40 -24.48 4.49
CA THR A 530 0.98 -24.77 4.79
C THR A 530 0.08 -24.29 3.66
N ALA A 531 0.32 -23.08 3.12
CA ALA A 531 -0.46 -22.55 2.01
C ALA A 531 -0.35 -23.43 0.75
N LEU A 532 0.84 -23.90 0.37
CA LEU A 532 1.06 -24.80 -0.75
C LEU A 532 0.34 -26.14 -0.56
N SER A 533 0.41 -26.71 0.64
CA SER A 533 -0.30 -27.95 0.97
C SER A 533 -1.81 -27.82 0.80
N LEU A 534 -2.39 -26.71 1.28
CA LEU A 534 -3.81 -26.39 1.13
C LEU A 534 -4.18 -26.12 -0.34
N ALA A 535 -3.30 -25.46 -1.10
CA ALA A 535 -3.50 -25.25 -2.53
C ALA A 535 -3.63 -26.57 -3.29
N LYS A 536 -2.71 -27.51 -3.06
CA LYS A 536 -2.75 -28.84 -3.67
C LYS A 536 -4.03 -29.61 -3.31
N THR A 537 -4.46 -29.55 -2.05
CA THR A 537 -5.70 -30.16 -1.58
C THR A 537 -6.92 -29.59 -2.30
N ASN A 538 -7.02 -28.27 -2.40
CA ASN A 538 -8.14 -27.61 -3.05
C ASN A 538 -8.15 -27.80 -4.57
N ILE A 539 -6.98 -27.76 -5.24
CA ILE A 539 -6.88 -28.05 -6.67
C ILE A 539 -7.43 -29.45 -6.95
N ALA A 540 -6.99 -30.47 -6.19
CA ALA A 540 -7.45 -31.83 -6.38
C ALA A 540 -8.96 -31.98 -6.16
N ALA A 541 -9.50 -31.41 -5.08
CA ALA A 541 -10.92 -31.48 -4.75
C ALA A 541 -11.82 -30.74 -5.76
N LEU A 542 -11.37 -29.59 -6.26
CA LEU A 542 -12.17 -28.77 -7.17
C LEU A 542 -12.19 -29.29 -8.61
N GLU A 543 -11.15 -29.99 -9.05
CA GLU A 543 -11.11 -30.57 -10.42
C GLU A 543 -11.78 -31.94 -10.54
N GLU A 544 -12.00 -32.66 -9.41
CA GLU A 544 -12.44 -34.06 -9.37
C GLU A 544 -13.70 -34.31 -10.20
N MET A 545 -14.73 -33.47 -10.05
CA MET A 545 -16.01 -33.61 -10.76
C MET A 545 -16.06 -32.81 -12.08
N LYS A 546 -14.92 -32.30 -12.54
CA LYS A 546 -14.77 -31.51 -13.77
C LYS A 546 -15.83 -30.42 -13.92
N PRO A 547 -15.88 -29.43 -13.01
CA PRO A 547 -16.84 -28.32 -13.09
C PRO A 547 -16.62 -27.50 -14.36
N ASP A 548 -17.70 -26.92 -14.88
CA ASP A 548 -17.64 -25.91 -15.93
C ASP A 548 -17.10 -24.59 -15.36
N CYS A 549 -17.57 -24.23 -14.16
CA CYS A 549 -17.04 -23.10 -13.41
C CYS A 549 -17.05 -23.35 -11.90
N ILE A 550 -16.32 -22.50 -11.17
CA ILE A 550 -16.19 -22.51 -9.71
C ILE A 550 -16.61 -21.17 -9.18
N VAL A 551 -17.60 -21.15 -8.29
CA VAL A 551 -18.08 -19.91 -7.67
C VAL A 551 -17.65 -19.81 -6.20
N THR A 552 -17.34 -18.62 -5.76
CA THR A 552 -17.07 -18.35 -4.35
C THR A 552 -17.73 -17.05 -3.88
N VAL A 553 -18.09 -16.99 -2.60
CA VAL A 553 -18.64 -15.80 -1.91
C VAL A 553 -17.57 -14.97 -1.19
N CYS A 554 -16.31 -15.35 -1.36
CA CYS A 554 -15.18 -14.69 -0.71
C CYS A 554 -14.14 -14.26 -1.74
N PRO A 555 -14.06 -12.95 -2.11
CA PRO A 555 -13.07 -12.47 -3.05
C PRO A 555 -11.63 -12.70 -2.62
N GLY A 556 -11.36 -12.75 -1.30
CA GLY A 556 -10.05 -13.15 -0.79
C GLY A 556 -9.71 -14.59 -1.17
N CYS A 557 -10.69 -15.51 -1.11
CA CYS A 557 -10.51 -16.87 -1.60
C CYS A 557 -10.34 -16.88 -3.14
N ALA A 558 -11.18 -16.15 -3.89
CA ALA A 558 -11.07 -16.07 -5.33
C ALA A 558 -9.69 -15.60 -5.78
N ALA A 559 -9.20 -14.49 -5.21
CA ALA A 559 -7.88 -13.96 -5.53
C ALA A 559 -6.75 -14.96 -5.23
N VAL A 560 -6.83 -15.69 -4.12
CA VAL A 560 -5.84 -16.71 -3.77
C VAL A 560 -5.88 -17.89 -4.76
N LEU A 561 -7.07 -18.39 -5.09
CA LEU A 561 -7.22 -19.49 -6.05
C LEU A 561 -6.80 -19.09 -7.47
N GLN A 562 -7.04 -17.85 -7.89
CA GLN A 562 -6.72 -17.38 -9.25
C GLN A 562 -5.25 -16.97 -9.42
N ARG A 563 -4.64 -16.38 -8.39
CA ARG A 563 -3.34 -15.71 -8.51
C ARG A 563 -2.27 -16.39 -7.66
N GLU A 564 -2.55 -16.55 -6.35
CA GLU A 564 -1.51 -16.98 -5.42
C GLU A 564 -1.19 -18.46 -5.57
N TYR A 565 -2.15 -19.31 -5.99
CA TYR A 565 -1.88 -20.72 -6.31
C TYR A 565 -0.91 -20.87 -7.48
N LEU A 566 -0.91 -19.94 -8.44
CA LEU A 566 0.07 -19.94 -9.53
C LEU A 566 1.49 -19.67 -9.00
N SER A 567 1.63 -18.70 -8.10
CA SER A 567 2.91 -18.38 -7.46
C SER A 567 3.38 -19.53 -6.55
N LEU A 568 2.49 -20.05 -5.69
CA LEU A 568 2.78 -21.14 -4.76
C LEU A 568 3.24 -22.41 -5.46
N THR A 569 2.70 -22.70 -6.64
CA THR A 569 3.01 -23.93 -7.39
C THR A 569 4.07 -23.72 -8.46
N SER A 570 4.67 -22.54 -8.59
CA SER A 570 5.61 -22.18 -9.67
C SER A 570 6.80 -23.14 -9.82
N ALA A 571 7.33 -23.65 -8.71
CA ALA A 571 8.43 -24.61 -8.67
C ALA A 571 8.01 -26.05 -9.04
N GLU A 572 6.70 -26.31 -9.18
CA GLU A 572 6.15 -27.65 -9.45
C GLU A 572 5.30 -27.66 -10.73
N PRO A 573 5.87 -27.91 -11.92
CA PRO A 573 5.20 -27.70 -13.22
C PRO A 573 3.84 -28.39 -13.35
N ARG A 574 3.72 -29.63 -12.83
CA ARG A 574 2.46 -30.38 -12.86
C ARG A 574 1.36 -29.70 -12.05
N TRP A 575 1.67 -29.19 -10.87
CA TRP A 575 0.70 -28.49 -10.04
C TRP A 575 0.39 -27.10 -10.58
N ASN A 576 1.40 -26.42 -11.14
CA ASN A 576 1.21 -25.10 -11.76
C ASN A 576 0.27 -25.15 -12.97
N GLN A 577 0.38 -26.18 -13.83
CA GLN A 577 -0.54 -26.39 -14.96
C GLN A 577 -1.98 -26.58 -14.45
N ARG A 578 -2.18 -27.38 -13.42
CA ARG A 578 -3.51 -27.63 -12.81
C ARG A 578 -4.06 -26.36 -12.17
N ALA A 579 -3.22 -25.60 -11.46
CA ALA A 579 -3.60 -24.29 -10.89
C ALA A 579 -4.03 -23.29 -11.98
N ARG A 580 -3.34 -23.25 -13.14
CA ARG A 580 -3.74 -22.40 -14.30
C ARG A 580 -5.09 -22.80 -14.85
N ALA A 581 -5.34 -24.09 -15.04
CA ALA A 581 -6.62 -24.60 -15.52
C ALA A 581 -7.77 -24.27 -14.55
N LEU A 582 -7.52 -24.36 -13.26
CA LEU A 582 -8.47 -24.01 -12.22
C LEU A 582 -8.76 -22.49 -12.18
N ALA A 583 -7.72 -21.66 -12.25
CA ALA A 583 -7.83 -20.21 -12.18
C ALA A 583 -8.80 -19.63 -13.24
N GLY A 584 -8.78 -20.17 -14.45
CA GLY A 584 -9.68 -19.75 -15.54
C GLY A 584 -11.16 -20.04 -15.29
N LYS A 585 -11.47 -20.95 -14.36
CA LYS A 585 -12.85 -21.36 -14.02
C LYS A 585 -13.45 -20.60 -12.83
N ILE A 586 -12.66 -19.85 -12.08
CA ILE A 586 -13.12 -19.12 -10.89
C ILE A 586 -13.97 -17.92 -11.32
N ARG A 587 -15.13 -17.78 -10.68
CA ARG A 587 -16.06 -16.65 -10.86
C ARG A 587 -16.47 -16.09 -9.51
N ASP A 588 -16.69 -14.76 -9.44
CA ASP A 588 -17.48 -14.17 -8.37
C ASP A 588 -18.96 -14.54 -8.52
N PHE A 589 -19.68 -14.51 -7.41
CA PHE A 589 -21.11 -14.81 -7.40
C PHE A 589 -21.90 -13.93 -8.35
N SER A 590 -21.66 -12.60 -8.36
CA SER A 590 -22.38 -11.67 -9.23
C SER A 590 -22.10 -11.90 -10.71
N GLN A 591 -20.83 -12.14 -11.06
CA GLN A 591 -20.44 -12.48 -12.44
C GLN A 591 -21.19 -13.73 -12.91
N LEU A 592 -21.15 -14.78 -12.09
CA LEU A 592 -21.74 -16.06 -12.50
C LEU A 592 -23.26 -15.95 -12.67
N VAL A 593 -23.96 -15.27 -11.76
CA VAL A 593 -25.43 -15.07 -11.89
C VAL A 593 -25.77 -14.32 -13.17
N LEU A 594 -25.00 -13.27 -13.51
CA LEU A 594 -25.20 -12.53 -14.77
C LEU A 594 -24.91 -13.40 -16.01
N GLU A 595 -23.82 -14.21 -15.96
CA GLU A 595 -23.47 -15.16 -17.05
C GLU A 595 -24.53 -16.24 -17.25
N LEU A 596 -25.12 -16.76 -16.18
CA LEU A 596 -26.18 -17.79 -16.25
C LEU A 596 -27.54 -17.24 -16.72
N THR A 597 -27.77 -15.95 -16.55
CA THR A 597 -29.08 -15.32 -16.85
C THR A 597 -28.94 -14.11 -17.78
N PRO A 598 -28.31 -14.25 -18.96
CA PRO A 598 -28.03 -13.10 -19.84
C PRO A 598 -29.29 -12.45 -20.43
N SER A 599 -30.36 -13.22 -20.60
CA SER A 599 -31.62 -12.75 -21.16
C SER A 599 -32.66 -12.30 -20.12
N ALA A 600 -32.30 -12.28 -18.83
CA ALA A 600 -33.19 -11.81 -17.78
C ALA A 600 -33.36 -10.28 -17.88
N GLY A 601 -34.60 -9.83 -18.09
CA GLY A 601 -34.94 -8.41 -18.08
C GLY A 601 -34.84 -7.78 -16.69
N GLU A 602 -34.93 -6.46 -16.63
CA GLU A 602 -35.00 -5.72 -15.38
C GLU A 602 -36.33 -6.03 -14.65
N LYS A 603 -36.21 -6.30 -13.35
CA LYS A 603 -37.40 -6.47 -12.50
C LYS A 603 -38.00 -5.13 -12.11
N PRO A 604 -39.29 -5.06 -11.83
CA PRO A 604 -39.93 -3.82 -11.33
C PRO A 604 -39.19 -3.29 -10.09
N SER A 605 -39.19 -1.96 -9.96
CA SER A 605 -38.58 -1.30 -8.79
C SER A 605 -39.17 -1.82 -7.48
N ARG A 606 -38.33 -2.17 -6.54
CA ARG A 606 -38.69 -2.64 -5.20
C ARG A 606 -38.89 -1.52 -4.21
N ASN A 607 -38.62 -0.25 -4.60
CA ASN A 607 -38.56 0.91 -3.72
C ASN A 607 -37.65 0.70 -2.49
N GLN A 608 -36.66 -0.17 -2.60
CA GLN A 608 -35.70 -0.46 -1.55
C GLN A 608 -34.33 0.12 -1.93
N LYS A 609 -33.82 1.00 -1.07
CA LYS A 609 -32.52 1.66 -1.20
C LYS A 609 -31.45 0.82 -0.56
N VAL A 610 -30.44 0.49 -1.34
CA VAL A 610 -29.25 -0.24 -0.89
C VAL A 610 -27.98 0.54 -1.22
N THR A 611 -26.91 0.33 -0.46
CA THR A 611 -25.59 0.81 -0.86
C THR A 611 -24.65 -0.38 -1.03
N TYR A 612 -23.57 -0.21 -1.82
CA TYR A 612 -22.63 -1.28 -2.09
C TYR A 612 -21.23 -0.96 -1.57
N HIS A 613 -20.67 -1.86 -0.77
CA HIS A 613 -19.24 -1.83 -0.40
C HIS A 613 -18.44 -2.69 -1.36
N ASP A 614 -17.49 -2.09 -2.08
CA ASP A 614 -16.57 -2.79 -2.98
C ASP A 614 -15.45 -3.48 -2.19
N PRO A 615 -15.43 -4.81 -2.09
CA PRO A 615 -14.34 -5.51 -1.44
C PRO A 615 -13.03 -5.31 -2.20
N CYS A 616 -11.97 -5.01 -1.49
CA CYS A 616 -10.67 -4.72 -2.11
C CYS A 616 -10.15 -5.89 -2.98
N HIS A 617 -10.34 -7.14 -2.56
CA HIS A 617 -9.95 -8.31 -3.31
C HIS A 617 -10.88 -8.59 -4.50
N LEU A 618 -12.14 -8.14 -4.46
CA LEU A 618 -13.05 -8.23 -5.60
C LEU A 618 -12.63 -7.27 -6.70
N LYS A 619 -12.59 -5.97 -6.38
CA LYS A 619 -12.24 -4.92 -7.34
C LYS A 619 -10.78 -5.02 -7.79
N ARG A 620 -9.82 -4.99 -6.86
CA ARG A 620 -8.37 -4.90 -7.16
C ARG A 620 -7.70 -6.26 -7.36
N GLY A 621 -8.24 -7.31 -6.74
CA GLY A 621 -7.72 -8.66 -6.82
C GLY A 621 -8.11 -9.40 -8.08
N ILE A 622 -9.39 -9.39 -8.43
CA ILE A 622 -9.95 -10.15 -9.56
C ILE A 622 -10.68 -9.31 -10.60
N GLY A 623 -10.71 -7.97 -10.44
CA GLY A 623 -11.21 -7.03 -11.47
C GLY A 623 -12.74 -6.96 -11.59
N VAL A 624 -13.50 -7.45 -10.60
CA VAL A 624 -14.96 -7.41 -10.60
C VAL A 624 -15.42 -6.15 -9.87
N TYR A 625 -16.11 -5.29 -10.56
CA TYR A 625 -16.51 -3.98 -10.04
C TYR A 625 -17.93 -3.55 -10.43
N SER A 626 -18.30 -3.67 -11.72
CA SER A 626 -19.60 -3.27 -12.25
C SER A 626 -20.70 -4.32 -12.03
N GLU A 627 -20.33 -5.59 -12.04
CA GLU A 627 -21.25 -6.72 -12.05
C GLU A 627 -22.16 -6.77 -10.81
N PRO A 628 -21.67 -6.51 -9.59
CA PRO A 628 -22.57 -6.45 -8.42
C PRO A 628 -23.64 -5.37 -8.53
N ARG A 629 -23.29 -4.20 -9.07
CA ARG A 629 -24.23 -3.09 -9.28
C ARG A 629 -25.25 -3.42 -10.36
N GLN A 630 -24.80 -3.96 -11.49
CA GLN A 630 -25.66 -4.42 -12.58
C GLN A 630 -26.65 -5.46 -12.08
N LEU A 631 -26.21 -6.40 -11.25
CA LEU A 631 -27.06 -7.43 -10.66
C LEU A 631 -28.14 -6.80 -9.75
N LEU A 632 -27.76 -5.88 -8.86
CA LEU A 632 -28.69 -5.22 -7.95
C LEU A 632 -29.72 -4.36 -8.70
N GLN A 633 -29.29 -3.59 -9.70
CA GLN A 633 -30.16 -2.78 -10.54
C GLN A 633 -31.16 -3.62 -11.32
N ARG A 634 -30.67 -4.73 -11.95
CA ARG A 634 -31.52 -5.68 -12.66
C ARG A 634 -32.59 -6.30 -11.76
N GLU A 635 -32.26 -6.52 -10.51
CA GLU A 635 -33.20 -7.05 -9.50
C GLU A 635 -34.16 -5.99 -8.92
N GLY A 636 -34.12 -4.76 -9.42
CA GLY A 636 -35.03 -3.66 -9.06
C GLY A 636 -34.66 -2.87 -7.80
N PHE A 637 -33.39 -2.97 -7.34
CA PHE A 637 -32.91 -2.18 -6.20
C PHE A 637 -32.35 -0.83 -6.65
N GLU A 638 -32.62 0.23 -5.87
CA GLU A 638 -31.99 1.54 -6.02
C GLU A 638 -30.63 1.54 -5.31
N VAL A 639 -29.52 1.61 -6.08
CA VAL A 639 -28.16 1.61 -5.52
C VAL A 639 -27.73 3.04 -5.23
N LEU A 640 -27.60 3.39 -3.95
CA LEU A 640 -27.04 4.66 -3.49
C LEU A 640 -25.53 4.51 -3.34
N GLU A 641 -24.77 5.21 -4.18
CA GLU A 641 -23.30 5.12 -4.11
C GLU A 641 -22.76 5.79 -2.85
N MET A 642 -21.95 5.07 -2.08
CA MET A 642 -21.25 5.64 -0.94
C MET A 642 -19.93 6.31 -1.33
N ALA A 643 -19.53 7.31 -0.60
CA ALA A 643 -18.21 7.88 -0.71
C ALA A 643 -17.15 6.82 -0.39
N ASP A 644 -16.11 6.71 -1.22
CA ASP A 644 -15.05 5.70 -1.05
C ASP A 644 -15.59 4.27 -0.90
N SER A 645 -16.48 3.87 -1.79
CA SER A 645 -17.08 2.53 -1.79
C SER A 645 -16.03 1.41 -1.72
N ASP A 646 -14.86 1.63 -2.31
CA ASP A 646 -13.73 0.72 -2.40
C ASP A 646 -12.64 0.90 -1.31
N ALA A 647 -12.84 1.82 -0.34
CA ALA A 647 -11.97 1.90 0.82
C ALA A 647 -12.09 0.64 1.68
N CYS A 648 -10.94 0.15 2.18
CA CYS A 648 -10.86 -1.08 2.97
C CYS A 648 -11.79 -1.04 4.20
N CYS A 649 -12.45 -2.18 4.50
CA CYS A 649 -13.27 -2.35 5.70
C CYS A 649 -12.48 -2.45 7.00
N GLY A 650 -11.14 -2.59 6.93
CA GLY A 650 -10.28 -2.69 8.09
C GLY A 650 -10.04 -4.12 8.61
N PHE A 651 -10.61 -5.17 8.01
CA PHE A 651 -10.41 -6.54 8.46
C PHE A 651 -8.92 -6.97 8.40
N GLY A 652 -8.29 -6.84 7.22
CA GLY A 652 -6.84 -7.03 7.04
C GLY A 652 -6.24 -8.36 7.53
N GLY A 653 -7.03 -9.43 7.58
CA GLY A 653 -6.58 -10.75 8.02
C GLY A 653 -6.00 -10.74 9.44
N HIS A 654 -4.67 -10.85 9.58
CA HIS A 654 -4.01 -10.85 10.89
C HIS A 654 -4.07 -9.50 11.61
N VAL A 655 -4.23 -8.37 10.89
CA VAL A 655 -4.22 -7.02 11.48
C VAL A 655 -5.37 -6.82 12.45
N VAL A 656 -6.57 -7.35 12.17
CA VAL A 656 -7.72 -7.26 13.09
C VAL A 656 -7.43 -7.89 14.45
N LEU A 657 -6.57 -8.91 14.50
CA LEU A 657 -6.16 -9.59 15.73
C LEU A 657 -4.94 -8.94 16.38
N SER A 658 -3.98 -8.51 15.57
CA SER A 658 -2.69 -7.97 16.03
C SER A 658 -2.75 -6.50 16.43
N TYR A 659 -3.56 -5.70 15.68
CA TYR A 659 -3.72 -4.26 15.86
C TYR A 659 -5.21 -3.87 15.84
N PRO A 660 -6.02 -4.31 16.81
CA PRO A 660 -7.47 -4.11 16.81
C PRO A 660 -7.86 -2.64 16.78
N GLU A 661 -7.12 -1.75 17.45
CA GLU A 661 -7.38 -0.31 17.44
C GLU A 661 -7.15 0.31 16.04
N LEU A 662 -6.11 -0.13 15.32
CA LEU A 662 -5.86 0.28 13.93
C LEU A 662 -7.00 -0.20 13.02
N SER A 663 -7.39 -1.47 13.13
CA SER A 663 -8.53 -2.04 12.41
C SER A 663 -9.81 -1.23 12.66
N LYS A 664 -10.08 -0.88 13.93
CA LYS A 664 -11.22 -0.04 14.35
C LYS A 664 -11.18 1.36 13.71
N SER A 665 -10.01 2.00 13.67
CA SER A 665 -9.85 3.32 13.04
C SER A 665 -10.18 3.29 11.54
N VAL A 666 -9.72 2.25 10.83
CA VAL A 666 -10.04 2.05 9.41
C VAL A 666 -11.53 1.77 9.22
N LEU A 667 -12.10 0.88 10.04
CA LEU A 667 -13.52 0.53 10.03
C LEU A 667 -14.42 1.76 10.28
N LYS A 668 -14.05 2.59 11.25
CA LYS A 668 -14.83 3.79 11.61
C LYS A 668 -15.14 4.64 10.39
N ARG A 669 -14.14 4.96 9.58
CA ARG A 669 -14.32 5.77 8.35
C ARG A 669 -15.25 5.09 7.35
N LYS A 670 -15.15 3.77 7.21
CA LYS A 670 -16.05 3.02 6.32
C LYS A 670 -17.50 3.05 6.82
N LEU A 671 -17.71 2.90 8.13
CA LEU A 671 -19.06 2.97 8.71
C LEU A 671 -19.65 4.37 8.60
N ASP A 672 -18.85 5.43 8.82
CA ASP A 672 -19.30 6.81 8.63
C ASP A 672 -19.80 7.04 7.18
N ASN A 673 -19.08 6.51 6.17
CA ASN A 673 -19.50 6.60 4.76
C ASN A 673 -20.77 5.79 4.46
N ILE A 674 -20.96 4.63 5.09
CA ILE A 674 -22.18 3.82 4.97
C ILE A 674 -23.38 4.58 5.54
N GLU A 675 -23.27 5.08 6.76
CA GLU A 675 -24.33 5.81 7.45
C GLU A 675 -24.72 7.10 6.71
N ALA A 676 -23.74 7.77 6.09
CA ALA A 676 -23.96 8.99 5.29
C ALA A 676 -24.79 8.75 4.01
N THR A 677 -24.93 7.51 3.53
CA THR A 677 -25.77 7.21 2.35
C THR A 677 -27.27 7.26 2.64
N GLY A 678 -27.66 7.07 3.90
CA GLY A 678 -29.06 6.91 4.29
C GLY A 678 -29.71 5.59 3.81
N ALA A 679 -28.93 4.64 3.30
CA ALA A 679 -29.43 3.33 2.89
C ALA A 679 -29.69 2.45 4.12
N GLU A 680 -30.77 1.67 4.09
CA GLU A 680 -31.12 0.72 5.17
C GLU A 680 -30.29 -0.57 5.12
N THR A 681 -29.69 -0.86 3.97
CA THR A 681 -28.94 -2.08 3.75
C THR A 681 -27.66 -1.79 2.96
N VAL A 682 -26.53 -2.29 3.46
CA VAL A 682 -25.27 -2.35 2.71
C VAL A 682 -25.05 -3.77 2.18
N ILE A 683 -24.78 -3.87 0.89
CA ILE A 683 -24.50 -5.13 0.20
C ILE A 683 -23.00 -5.24 -0.05
N THR A 684 -22.47 -6.43 0.12
CA THR A 684 -21.06 -6.73 -0.24
C THR A 684 -20.88 -8.23 -0.50
N ASN A 685 -20.10 -8.57 -1.53
CA ASN A 685 -19.81 -9.96 -1.89
C ASN A 685 -18.58 -10.53 -1.17
N CYS A 686 -18.33 -10.12 0.08
CA CYS A 686 -17.14 -10.55 0.81
C CYS A 686 -17.48 -10.94 2.25
N ILE A 687 -17.36 -12.21 2.56
CA ILE A 687 -17.70 -12.72 3.90
C ILE A 687 -16.87 -12.07 5.03
N PRO A 688 -15.53 -11.91 4.93
CA PRO A 688 -14.76 -11.17 5.92
C PRO A 688 -15.21 -9.70 6.07
N CYS A 689 -15.63 -9.04 4.97
CA CYS A 689 -16.19 -7.68 5.06
C CYS A 689 -17.55 -7.68 5.76
N ILE A 690 -18.41 -8.68 5.50
CA ILE A 690 -19.68 -8.85 6.21
C ILE A 690 -19.45 -8.96 7.72
N LEU A 691 -18.51 -9.81 8.13
CA LEU A 691 -18.15 -9.97 9.54
C LEU A 691 -17.72 -8.62 10.16
N GLN A 692 -16.82 -7.92 9.48
CA GLN A 692 -16.28 -6.65 9.97
C GLN A 692 -17.36 -5.55 10.06
N LEU A 693 -18.17 -5.42 9.01
CA LEU A 693 -19.20 -4.38 8.92
C LEU A 693 -20.39 -4.68 9.85
N ARG A 694 -20.88 -5.93 9.88
CA ARG A 694 -21.96 -6.35 10.83
C ARG A 694 -21.54 -6.09 12.26
N GLY A 695 -20.33 -6.57 12.63
CA GLY A 695 -19.83 -6.40 13.98
C GLY A 695 -19.57 -4.95 14.36
N GLY A 696 -19.16 -4.11 13.42
CA GLY A 696 -18.94 -2.68 13.65
C GLY A 696 -20.24 -1.88 13.78
N LEU A 697 -21.24 -2.14 12.92
CA LEU A 697 -22.57 -1.50 13.00
C LEU A 697 -23.31 -1.92 14.26
N ASP A 698 -23.20 -3.20 14.68
CA ASP A 698 -23.76 -3.67 15.94
C ASP A 698 -23.18 -2.92 17.15
N LYS A 699 -21.85 -2.67 17.17
CA LYS A 699 -21.20 -1.85 18.22
C LYS A 699 -21.66 -0.39 18.24
N ARG A 700 -22.17 0.11 17.11
CA ARG A 700 -22.78 1.45 16.99
C ARG A 700 -24.27 1.48 17.28
N HIS A 701 -24.87 0.32 17.55
CA HIS A 701 -26.33 0.16 17.68
C HIS A 701 -27.08 0.67 16.43
N SER A 702 -26.47 0.51 15.25
CA SER A 702 -27.04 0.93 13.97
C SER A 702 -28.05 -0.10 13.47
N HIS A 703 -29.15 0.38 12.87
CA HIS A 703 -30.19 -0.46 12.28
C HIS A 703 -29.86 -0.93 10.85
N ILE A 704 -28.76 -0.45 10.27
CA ILE A 704 -28.36 -0.79 8.90
C ILE A 704 -27.97 -2.27 8.82
N LYS A 705 -28.61 -2.98 7.90
CA LYS A 705 -28.33 -4.40 7.64
C LYS A 705 -27.11 -4.55 6.73
N VAL A 706 -26.30 -5.59 6.94
CA VAL A 706 -25.20 -5.98 6.04
C VAL A 706 -25.53 -7.33 5.45
N MET A 707 -25.57 -7.44 4.11
CA MET A 707 -25.97 -8.67 3.43
C MET A 707 -25.02 -9.01 2.29
N HIS A 708 -24.88 -10.30 2.01
CA HIS A 708 -24.33 -10.78 0.75
C HIS A 708 -25.38 -10.67 -0.37
N SER A 709 -24.97 -10.44 -1.63
CA SER A 709 -25.90 -10.43 -2.76
C SER A 709 -26.75 -11.71 -2.83
N ALA A 710 -26.18 -12.85 -2.47
CA ALA A 710 -26.92 -14.13 -2.43
C ALA A 710 -28.07 -14.14 -1.45
N GLU A 711 -27.89 -13.56 -0.22
CA GLU A 711 -28.97 -13.46 0.78
C GLU A 711 -30.12 -12.58 0.28
N LEU A 712 -29.76 -11.54 -0.49
CA LEU A 712 -30.74 -10.61 -1.04
C LEU A 712 -31.54 -11.29 -2.19
N LEU A 713 -30.86 -11.97 -3.08
CA LEU A 713 -31.47 -12.65 -4.22
C LEU A 713 -32.29 -13.87 -3.78
N ALA A 714 -31.84 -14.65 -2.81
CA ALA A 714 -32.55 -15.83 -2.33
C ALA A 714 -33.95 -15.53 -1.77
N LYS A 715 -34.18 -14.29 -1.31
CA LYS A 715 -35.48 -13.81 -0.88
C LYS A 715 -36.44 -13.49 -2.06
N SER A 716 -35.91 -13.46 -3.27
CA SER A 716 -36.64 -13.12 -4.49
C SER A 716 -37.19 -14.34 -5.20
N PHE A 717 -36.70 -15.52 -4.79
CA PHE A 717 -37.11 -16.85 -5.20
C PHE A 717 -37.81 -17.59 -4.03
#